data_48ab6228cdc2f2d87c9041d3864c1c33
#
_entry.id   48ab6228cdc2f2d87c9041d3864c1c33
#
_cell.length_a   1.000
_cell.length_b   1.000
_cell.length_c   1.000
_cell.angle_alpha   90.00
_cell.angle_beta   90.00
_cell.angle_gamma   90.00
#
_symmetry.space_group_name_H-M   'P 1'
#
loop_
_entity.id
_entity.type
_entity.pdbx_description
1 polymer ?
#
loop_
_entity_poly.entity_id
_entity_poly.type
_entity_poly.pdbx_seq_one_letter_code
_entity_poly.pdbx_strand_id
1 'polypeptide(L)'
;MESNKIRQAFLDFFESKGHVIVPSAPMVVKGDPTLMFTNAGMNQFKDIFLGNAPRKYPRAADTQKCLRVSGKHNDLEEVGHDTYHHTMFEMLGNWSYGDYFKKEAIEWAWELLHDVYKLPAERMYATVFEGSEEDGVPFDQEAYDYWKQFLPEDHIIRGNKHDNFWEMGETGPCGPCSEIHFDLRDEAEIAAKPGREMVNAGHPQVIEIWNLVFMQFNRKANGSLEPLPARNVDTGMGFERLCMILQGKKSNYDTDVFQPTIQRISQLSGKVYGADAKCDVAMRVIADHLRAIAFSIADGQLPSNVKAGYVIRRILRRAVRYGYTYLGFTEPTICKLVPGLVEQMGEQFPELKAQQSLIEKVIEEEEASFLRTLATGINLLDGVIEKTKGEGRELISGKDAFELYDTFGFPIDLTELIAREQGVGVDLAAFETELQAQKERSRNAAAVDTDDWVELFPIRESLFTGYDTLTEQVRIARYRRVTSKGKTSYQLVFDRTPFYGNSGGQIGDIGYIENADERIAVVATEKENGLIIHIVRELPENPAAGFTAVVDAAKRQAAANNHTATHLMHEALRKVLGQHVEQKGSMVTPEILRFDFSHFQKMTPQELREVEMLVNRAVRANYPLEENREATKEEAEKCGAMMLFGEKYGDKVRMVRFGSSVELCGGTHTSATGNIGFFKILNESAISAGVRRIEAVTGERAEQIIYAAEDTMRDISDYLHNPQVLQAVKKMFESNEALSKEVETMRREQVAQWADKIIASTPERRGVQLIATQTDRTPEFVKDLAYCLRARAPKLVLVQGSVNDGKPMLTVMLGEEITAQGVNAGAVVREAAKLMQGGGGGQAFFATAGGKNPDGLQAAIDKAVELIMAQLH
;
A
#
# COMPACT_ATOMS: atom_id res chain seq x y z
N MET A 1 6.34 -40.56 -2.13
CA MET A 1 7.02 -40.05 -0.90
C MET A 1 6.39 -38.75 -0.54
N GLU A 2 6.16 -38.46 0.74
CA GLU A 2 5.61 -37.17 1.19
C GLU A 2 6.64 -36.04 1.02
N SER A 3 6.17 -34.80 0.71
CA SER A 3 7.03 -33.65 0.41
C SER A 3 8.03 -33.34 1.53
N ASN A 4 7.62 -33.38 2.79
CA ASN A 4 8.52 -33.15 3.92
C ASN A 4 9.65 -34.19 4.00
N LYS A 5 9.37 -35.47 3.65
CA LYS A 5 10.39 -36.52 3.60
C LYS A 5 11.33 -36.35 2.42
N ILE A 6 10.84 -35.84 1.29
CA ILE A 6 11.67 -35.54 0.11
C ILE A 6 12.67 -34.41 0.48
N ARG A 7 12.20 -33.32 1.08
CA ARG A 7 13.05 -32.22 1.53
C ARG A 7 14.10 -32.67 2.55
N GLN A 8 13.67 -33.43 3.56
CA GLN A 8 14.58 -33.94 4.58
C GLN A 8 15.63 -34.86 4.01
N ALA A 9 15.28 -35.77 3.09
CA ALA A 9 16.23 -36.68 2.47
C ALA A 9 17.30 -35.93 1.66
N PHE A 10 16.98 -34.82 1.01
CA PHE A 10 17.97 -33.94 0.36
C PHE A 10 18.95 -33.36 1.37
N LEU A 11 18.43 -32.75 2.45
CA LEU A 11 19.26 -32.14 3.47
C LEU A 11 20.18 -33.17 4.16
N ASP A 12 19.65 -34.33 4.58
CA ASP A 12 20.40 -35.40 5.21
C ASP A 12 21.50 -35.95 4.28
N PHE A 13 21.18 -36.04 2.98
CA PHE A 13 22.15 -36.50 1.99
C PHE A 13 23.35 -35.56 1.88
N PHE A 14 23.09 -34.25 1.71
CA PHE A 14 24.19 -33.29 1.62
C PHE A 14 24.90 -33.03 2.95
N GLU A 15 24.22 -33.15 4.08
CA GLU A 15 24.88 -33.15 5.40
C GLU A 15 25.86 -34.33 5.49
N SER A 16 25.48 -35.54 5.00
CA SER A 16 26.36 -36.72 4.95
C SER A 16 27.59 -36.52 4.05
N LYS A 17 27.50 -35.64 3.03
CA LYS A 17 28.60 -35.20 2.16
C LYS A 17 29.41 -34.04 2.75
N GLY A 18 29.18 -33.66 4.00
CA GLY A 18 29.91 -32.63 4.72
C GLY A 18 29.47 -31.16 4.42
N HIS A 19 28.28 -30.96 3.92
CA HIS A 19 27.68 -29.65 3.77
C HIS A 19 27.11 -29.17 5.12
N VAL A 20 27.27 -27.88 5.38
CA VAL A 20 26.56 -27.22 6.50
C VAL A 20 25.16 -26.84 6.04
N ILE A 21 24.14 -27.32 6.75
CA ILE A 21 22.76 -26.95 6.47
C ILE A 21 22.53 -25.53 7.00
N VAL A 22 22.16 -24.61 6.11
CA VAL A 22 21.92 -23.20 6.42
C VAL A 22 20.43 -22.86 6.29
N PRO A 23 19.94 -21.85 7.04
CA PRO A 23 18.54 -21.42 6.89
C PRO A 23 18.30 -20.71 5.55
N SER A 24 17.07 -20.81 5.04
CA SER A 24 16.61 -20.06 3.90
C SER A 24 16.73 -18.54 4.15
N ALA A 25 17.32 -17.82 3.22
CA ALA A 25 17.31 -16.37 3.25
C ALA A 25 15.88 -15.82 3.01
N PRO A 26 15.60 -14.58 3.45
CA PRO A 26 14.35 -13.89 3.12
C PRO A 26 14.14 -13.78 1.61
N MET A 27 12.87 -13.90 1.17
CA MET A 27 12.54 -13.74 -0.25
C MET A 27 12.71 -12.29 -0.75
N VAL A 28 12.57 -11.30 0.14
CA VAL A 28 12.76 -9.89 -0.20
C VAL A 28 14.17 -9.47 0.16
N VAL A 29 14.95 -9.15 -0.86
CA VAL A 29 16.35 -8.75 -0.70
C VAL A 29 16.41 -7.30 -0.23
N LYS A 30 17.05 -7.09 0.92
CA LYS A 30 17.23 -5.75 1.50
C LYS A 30 18.65 -5.26 1.19
N GLY A 31 18.75 -4.09 0.53
CA GLY A 31 20.04 -3.41 0.30
C GLY A 31 20.82 -3.83 -0.95
N ASP A 32 20.38 -4.77 -1.75
CA ASP A 32 20.99 -5.08 -3.06
C ASP A 32 20.37 -4.18 -4.15
N PRO A 33 21.16 -3.38 -4.89
CA PRO A 33 20.65 -2.51 -5.95
C PRO A 33 20.25 -3.27 -7.22
N THR A 34 20.65 -4.54 -7.35
CA THR A 34 20.45 -5.36 -8.56
C THR A 34 19.31 -6.36 -8.43
N LEU A 35 18.93 -6.74 -7.21
CA LEU A 35 17.92 -7.75 -6.91
C LEU A 35 16.87 -7.22 -5.94
N MET A 36 15.61 -7.30 -6.35
CA MET A 36 14.46 -6.99 -5.48
C MET A 36 14.02 -8.20 -4.66
N PHE A 37 14.10 -9.39 -5.25
CA PHE A 37 13.70 -10.66 -4.66
C PHE A 37 14.79 -11.72 -4.82
N THR A 38 14.84 -12.66 -3.89
CA THR A 38 15.64 -13.88 -3.99
C THR A 38 15.03 -14.77 -5.07
N ASN A 39 15.65 -14.84 -6.23
CA ASN A 39 15.18 -15.61 -7.40
C ASN A 39 15.94 -16.93 -7.60
N ALA A 40 17.02 -17.16 -6.85
CA ALA A 40 17.84 -18.36 -6.86
C ALA A 40 18.52 -18.56 -5.50
N GLY A 41 18.86 -19.82 -5.17
CA GLY A 41 19.50 -20.19 -3.91
C GLY A 41 20.83 -19.50 -3.65
N MET A 42 21.58 -19.24 -4.72
CA MET A 42 22.90 -18.61 -4.62
C MET A 42 22.88 -17.12 -4.21
N ASN A 43 21.74 -16.45 -4.26
CA ASN A 43 21.69 -15.01 -4.01
C ASN A 43 22.27 -14.62 -2.64
N GLN A 44 22.03 -15.42 -1.61
CA GLN A 44 22.59 -15.19 -0.27
C GLN A 44 24.12 -15.39 -0.20
N PHE A 45 24.74 -16.04 -1.20
CA PHE A 45 26.16 -16.34 -1.25
C PHE A 45 26.94 -15.56 -2.33
N LYS A 46 26.27 -14.63 -3.01
CA LYS A 46 26.84 -13.80 -4.11
C LYS A 46 28.21 -13.22 -3.79
N ASP A 47 28.34 -12.60 -2.61
CA ASP A 47 29.60 -11.95 -2.18
C ASP A 47 30.71 -12.95 -1.90
N ILE A 48 30.38 -14.18 -1.48
CA ILE A 48 31.37 -15.26 -1.31
C ILE A 48 31.90 -15.69 -2.67
N PHE A 49 31.04 -15.87 -3.69
CA PHE A 49 31.46 -16.24 -5.05
C PHE A 49 32.33 -15.16 -5.70
N LEU A 50 32.01 -13.88 -5.48
CA LEU A 50 32.79 -12.74 -5.98
C LEU A 50 34.09 -12.51 -5.20
N GLY A 51 34.30 -13.19 -4.05
CA GLY A 51 35.45 -12.96 -3.16
C GLY A 51 35.36 -11.71 -2.31
N ASN A 52 34.19 -11.04 -2.26
CA ASN A 52 33.94 -9.84 -1.46
C ASN A 52 33.72 -10.17 0.02
N ALA A 53 33.32 -11.42 0.33
CA ALA A 53 33.12 -11.89 1.69
C ALA A 53 33.90 -13.18 1.97
N PRO A 54 34.40 -13.38 3.21
CA PRO A 54 35.09 -14.60 3.57
C PRO A 54 34.11 -15.78 3.65
N ARG A 55 34.52 -16.96 3.15
CA ARG A 55 33.74 -18.19 3.32
C ARG A 55 33.76 -18.62 4.79
N LYS A 56 32.57 -18.87 5.36
CA LYS A 56 32.43 -19.41 6.73
C LYS A 56 32.62 -20.93 6.79
N TYR A 57 32.30 -21.62 5.71
CA TYR A 57 32.35 -23.06 5.52
C TYR A 57 32.68 -23.36 4.05
N PRO A 58 33.29 -24.52 3.73
CA PRO A 58 33.63 -24.85 2.35
C PRO A 58 32.41 -25.26 1.52
N ARG A 59 31.36 -25.80 2.14
CA ARG A 59 30.15 -26.36 1.52
C ARG A 59 28.92 -25.95 2.30
N ALA A 60 27.83 -25.66 1.60
CA ALA A 60 26.52 -25.40 2.20
C ALA A 60 25.41 -26.10 1.43
N ALA A 61 24.29 -26.40 2.11
CA ALA A 61 23.06 -26.81 1.47
C ALA A 61 21.86 -26.24 2.23
N ASP A 62 20.76 -25.98 1.49
CA ASP A 62 19.50 -25.57 2.09
C ASP A 62 18.29 -25.89 1.22
N THR A 63 17.10 -25.46 1.69
CA THR A 63 15.91 -25.29 0.91
C THR A 63 15.56 -23.80 0.89
N GLN A 64 15.87 -23.11 -0.22
CA GLN A 64 15.72 -21.69 -0.35
C GLN A 64 14.35 -21.29 -0.90
N LYS A 65 13.64 -20.41 -0.20
CA LYS A 65 12.43 -19.73 -0.72
C LYS A 65 12.82 -18.80 -1.86
N CYS A 66 12.28 -19.02 -3.04
CA CYS A 66 12.53 -18.19 -4.22
C CYS A 66 11.24 -17.54 -4.71
N LEU A 67 11.33 -16.31 -5.22
CA LEU A 67 10.22 -15.55 -5.78
C LEU A 67 10.55 -15.04 -7.18
N ARG A 68 9.80 -15.51 -8.21
CA ARG A 68 9.99 -15.14 -9.63
C ARG A 68 8.75 -14.43 -10.17
N VAL A 69 8.72 -13.10 -10.01
CA VAL A 69 7.53 -12.27 -10.33
C VAL A 69 7.91 -10.93 -10.97
N SER A 70 9.18 -10.76 -11.35
CA SER A 70 9.67 -9.53 -11.97
C SER A 70 11.02 -9.71 -12.66
N GLY A 71 11.34 -8.83 -13.62
CA GLY A 71 12.62 -8.82 -14.32
C GLY A 71 12.78 -9.94 -15.35
N LYS A 72 13.99 -10.49 -15.49
CA LYS A 72 14.34 -11.56 -16.44
C LYS A 72 13.59 -12.86 -16.12
N HIS A 73 13.29 -13.10 -14.84
CA HIS A 73 12.57 -14.28 -14.36
C HIS A 73 11.21 -13.85 -13.83
N ASN A 74 10.17 -13.92 -14.67
CA ASN A 74 8.81 -13.51 -14.32
C ASN A 74 7.82 -14.58 -14.79
N ASP A 75 7.41 -15.45 -13.87
CA ASP A 75 6.53 -16.60 -14.13
C ASP A 75 5.05 -16.28 -13.78
N LEU A 76 4.73 -15.02 -13.44
CA LEU A 76 3.41 -14.65 -12.90
C LEU A 76 2.23 -14.96 -13.84
N GLU A 77 2.45 -14.87 -15.14
CA GLU A 77 1.36 -15.07 -16.13
C GLU A 77 1.07 -16.56 -16.36
N GLU A 78 2.07 -17.42 -16.30
CA GLU A 78 1.99 -18.86 -16.50
C GLU A 78 1.35 -19.56 -15.30
N VAL A 79 1.51 -18.98 -14.11
CA VAL A 79 1.02 -19.58 -12.85
C VAL A 79 -0.48 -19.86 -12.88
N GLY A 80 -0.81 -21.13 -12.61
CA GLY A 80 -2.15 -21.70 -12.62
C GLY A 80 -2.65 -22.15 -14.00
N HIS A 81 -2.04 -21.65 -15.08
CA HIS A 81 -2.39 -22.04 -16.46
C HIS A 81 -1.61 -23.24 -16.95
N ASP A 82 -0.33 -23.34 -16.59
CA ASP A 82 0.47 -24.52 -16.83
C ASP A 82 0.56 -25.45 -15.58
N THR A 83 1.45 -26.43 -15.61
CA THR A 83 1.53 -27.49 -14.61
C THR A 83 2.70 -27.36 -13.64
N TYR A 84 3.65 -26.43 -13.84
CA TYR A 84 4.92 -26.45 -13.12
C TYR A 84 5.54 -25.07 -12.81
N HIS A 85 5.00 -23.93 -13.30
CA HIS A 85 5.48 -22.61 -12.91
C HIS A 85 4.78 -22.09 -11.64
N HIS A 86 5.54 -21.38 -10.83
CA HIS A 86 5.11 -20.84 -9.55
C HIS A 86 5.64 -19.44 -9.32
N THR A 87 4.87 -18.58 -8.63
CA THR A 87 5.40 -17.30 -8.14
C THR A 87 6.43 -17.53 -7.04
N MET A 88 6.09 -18.36 -6.06
CA MET A 88 6.98 -18.81 -4.99
C MET A 88 7.21 -20.30 -5.10
N PHE A 89 8.47 -20.72 -5.06
CA PHE A 89 8.86 -22.13 -5.02
C PHE A 89 10.05 -22.36 -4.09
N GLU A 90 10.26 -23.60 -3.69
CA GLU A 90 11.43 -24.00 -2.95
C GLU A 90 12.52 -24.50 -3.91
N MET A 91 13.73 -23.95 -3.78
CA MET A 91 14.91 -24.43 -4.49
C MET A 91 15.79 -25.19 -3.51
N LEU A 92 15.90 -26.49 -3.70
CA LEU A 92 16.87 -27.32 -2.99
C LEU A 92 18.23 -27.06 -3.59
N GLY A 93 19.14 -26.48 -2.81
CA GLY A 93 20.46 -26.07 -3.28
C GLY A 93 21.61 -26.67 -2.51
N ASN A 94 22.71 -26.96 -3.22
CA ASN A 94 24.00 -27.28 -2.61
C ASN A 94 25.12 -26.48 -3.29
N TRP A 95 26.04 -25.98 -2.49
CA TRP A 95 27.09 -25.06 -2.90
C TRP A 95 28.47 -25.54 -2.48
N SER A 96 29.45 -25.28 -3.38
CA SER A 96 30.88 -25.43 -3.10
C SER A 96 31.59 -24.08 -3.30
N TYR A 97 32.33 -23.67 -2.31
CA TYR A 97 33.11 -22.43 -2.36
C TYR A 97 34.60 -22.77 -2.57
N GLY A 98 34.94 -23.27 -3.78
CA GLY A 98 36.29 -23.66 -4.15
C GLY A 98 36.77 -24.94 -3.46
N ASP A 99 35.88 -25.88 -3.13
CA ASP A 99 36.21 -27.12 -2.45
C ASP A 99 36.06 -28.35 -3.38
N TYR A 100 34.86 -28.57 -3.93
CA TYR A 100 34.64 -29.55 -4.99
C TYR A 100 34.11 -28.90 -6.25
N PHE A 101 34.09 -29.63 -7.37
CA PHE A 101 33.64 -29.08 -8.64
C PHE A 101 32.78 -30.11 -9.43
N LYS A 102 32.86 -30.14 -10.76
CA LYS A 102 31.97 -30.89 -11.67
C LYS A 102 31.86 -32.36 -11.33
N LYS A 103 32.97 -33.03 -11.00
CA LYS A 103 32.98 -34.44 -10.72
C LYS A 103 32.04 -34.80 -9.58
N GLU A 104 32.30 -34.27 -8.41
CA GLU A 104 31.52 -34.57 -7.22
C GLU A 104 30.08 -34.10 -7.37
N ALA A 105 29.86 -32.91 -8.01
CA ALA A 105 28.52 -32.44 -8.25
C ALA A 105 27.68 -33.40 -9.09
N ILE A 106 28.24 -33.96 -10.17
CA ILE A 106 27.55 -34.90 -11.05
C ILE A 106 27.38 -36.25 -10.37
N GLU A 107 28.43 -36.76 -9.72
CA GLU A 107 28.38 -38.03 -8.99
C GLU A 107 27.30 -38.01 -7.88
N TRP A 108 27.24 -36.93 -7.09
CA TRP A 108 26.23 -36.79 -6.01
C TRP A 108 24.82 -36.50 -6.53
N ALA A 109 24.70 -35.79 -7.63
CA ALA A 109 23.40 -35.62 -8.26
C ALA A 109 22.83 -36.95 -8.74
N TRP A 110 23.66 -37.79 -9.37
CA TRP A 110 23.27 -39.13 -9.78
C TRP A 110 22.91 -40.01 -8.57
N GLU A 111 23.79 -40.09 -7.55
CA GLU A 111 23.59 -40.88 -6.36
C GLU A 111 22.24 -40.50 -5.66
N LEU A 112 21.97 -39.21 -5.53
CA LEU A 112 20.73 -38.74 -4.91
C LEU A 112 19.50 -39.16 -5.73
N LEU A 113 19.50 -38.86 -7.03
CA LEU A 113 18.32 -39.11 -7.87
C LEU A 113 18.09 -40.59 -8.11
N HIS A 114 19.16 -41.35 -8.46
CA HIS A 114 19.05 -42.75 -8.81
C HIS A 114 19.07 -43.67 -7.58
N ASP A 115 20.02 -43.47 -6.65
CA ASP A 115 20.23 -44.42 -5.58
C ASP A 115 19.40 -44.12 -4.32
N VAL A 116 19.12 -42.86 -4.02
CA VAL A 116 18.28 -42.43 -2.87
C VAL A 116 16.81 -42.33 -3.27
N TYR A 117 16.49 -41.53 -4.31
CA TYR A 117 15.10 -41.30 -4.72
C TYR A 117 14.55 -42.39 -5.65
N LYS A 118 15.42 -43.28 -6.14
CA LYS A 118 15.06 -44.46 -6.99
C LYS A 118 14.41 -44.07 -8.31
N LEU A 119 14.81 -42.95 -8.90
CA LEU A 119 14.35 -42.57 -10.23
C LEU A 119 14.94 -43.48 -11.30
N PRO A 120 14.16 -43.93 -12.29
CA PRO A 120 14.62 -44.79 -13.34
C PRO A 120 15.56 -44.05 -14.32
N ALA A 121 16.76 -44.64 -14.58
CA ALA A 121 17.80 -44.05 -15.41
C ALA A 121 17.33 -43.81 -16.85
N GLU A 122 16.47 -44.71 -17.38
CA GLU A 122 15.92 -44.68 -18.72
C GLU A 122 14.99 -43.49 -18.99
N ARG A 123 14.58 -42.77 -17.93
CA ARG A 123 13.75 -41.56 -18.03
C ARG A 123 14.51 -40.26 -17.75
N MET A 124 15.79 -40.36 -17.38
CA MET A 124 16.65 -39.20 -17.09
C MET A 124 17.49 -38.80 -18.27
N TYR A 125 17.61 -37.52 -18.52
CA TYR A 125 18.46 -36.92 -19.54
C TYR A 125 19.32 -35.83 -18.90
N ALA A 126 20.59 -35.69 -19.35
CA ALA A 126 21.45 -34.59 -18.93
C ALA A 126 21.76 -33.68 -20.11
N THR A 127 21.74 -32.37 -19.90
CA THR A 127 22.26 -31.45 -20.90
C THR A 127 23.67 -31.01 -20.50
N VAL A 128 24.49 -30.63 -21.48
CA VAL A 128 25.84 -30.09 -21.29
C VAL A 128 26.05 -28.93 -22.23
N PHE A 129 26.70 -27.88 -21.74
CA PHE A 129 26.95 -26.65 -22.49
C PHE A 129 27.75 -26.93 -23.78
N GLU A 130 27.21 -26.55 -24.93
CA GLU A 130 27.82 -26.78 -26.23
C GLU A 130 28.98 -25.83 -26.59
N GLY A 131 29.17 -24.75 -25.76
CA GLY A 131 30.16 -23.71 -26.03
C GLY A 131 29.52 -22.42 -26.55
N SER A 132 30.28 -21.33 -26.52
CA SER A 132 29.92 -20.02 -27.08
C SER A 132 31.16 -19.36 -27.69
N GLU A 133 31.14 -19.18 -28.99
CA GLU A 133 32.23 -18.46 -29.68
C GLU A 133 32.24 -16.98 -29.26
N GLU A 134 31.08 -16.39 -29.07
CA GLU A 134 30.91 -15.01 -28.65
C GLU A 134 31.60 -14.73 -27.31
N ASP A 135 31.44 -15.63 -26.34
CA ASP A 135 32.04 -15.51 -25.01
C ASP A 135 33.43 -16.14 -24.89
N GLY A 136 33.89 -16.82 -25.94
CA GLY A 136 35.17 -17.55 -25.95
C GLY A 136 35.18 -18.74 -25.00
N VAL A 137 34.02 -19.32 -24.67
CA VAL A 137 33.88 -20.46 -23.76
C VAL A 137 33.69 -21.74 -24.61
N PRO A 138 34.59 -22.77 -24.50
CA PRO A 138 34.49 -23.99 -25.29
C PRO A 138 33.36 -24.90 -24.77
N PHE A 139 33.08 -25.96 -25.59
CA PHE A 139 32.22 -27.08 -25.18
C PHE A 139 32.68 -27.66 -23.85
N ASP A 140 31.75 -28.00 -22.96
CA ASP A 140 32.03 -28.58 -21.64
C ASP A 140 32.28 -30.10 -21.72
N GLN A 141 33.46 -30.42 -22.28
CA GLN A 141 33.89 -31.82 -22.43
C GLN A 141 33.99 -32.55 -21.07
N GLU A 142 34.41 -31.85 -20.03
CA GLU A 142 34.59 -32.40 -18.70
C GLU A 142 33.24 -32.90 -18.10
N ALA A 143 32.20 -32.08 -18.16
CA ALA A 143 30.86 -32.48 -17.70
C ALA A 143 30.27 -33.62 -18.55
N TYR A 144 30.50 -33.59 -19.88
CA TYR A 144 30.09 -34.67 -20.77
C TYR A 144 30.74 -36.00 -20.42
N ASP A 145 32.05 -36.03 -20.14
CA ASP A 145 32.79 -37.24 -19.81
C ASP A 145 32.39 -37.84 -18.42
N TYR A 146 31.98 -36.97 -17.46
CA TYR A 146 31.43 -37.48 -16.18
C TYR A 146 30.05 -38.08 -16.37
N TRP A 147 29.15 -37.46 -17.14
CA TRP A 147 27.81 -38.00 -17.40
C TRP A 147 27.85 -39.37 -18.12
N LYS A 148 28.82 -39.60 -19.03
CA LYS A 148 28.99 -40.88 -19.71
C LYS A 148 29.27 -42.05 -18.79
N GLN A 149 29.63 -41.82 -17.54
CA GLN A 149 29.80 -42.91 -16.54
C GLN A 149 28.47 -43.44 -16.03
N PHE A 150 27.39 -42.65 -16.18
CA PHE A 150 26.07 -42.92 -15.59
C PHE A 150 24.97 -43.08 -16.62
N LEU A 151 25.02 -42.28 -17.68
CA LEU A 151 24.01 -42.24 -18.75
C LEU A 151 24.58 -42.72 -20.10
N PRO A 152 23.74 -43.35 -20.94
CA PRO A 152 24.12 -43.65 -22.31
C PRO A 152 24.25 -42.34 -23.11
N GLU A 153 25.05 -42.35 -24.17
CA GLU A 153 25.38 -41.13 -24.95
C GLU A 153 24.16 -40.43 -25.58
N ASP A 154 23.11 -41.20 -25.89
CA ASP A 154 21.86 -40.66 -26.43
C ASP A 154 20.97 -39.97 -25.35
N HIS A 155 21.30 -40.09 -24.09
CA HIS A 155 20.69 -39.38 -22.97
C HIS A 155 21.50 -38.13 -22.57
N ILE A 156 22.65 -37.86 -23.20
CA ILE A 156 23.45 -36.65 -22.95
C ILE A 156 23.31 -35.69 -24.13
N ILE A 157 22.72 -34.55 -23.90
CA ILE A 157 22.31 -33.60 -24.94
C ILE A 157 23.17 -32.36 -24.85
N ARG A 158 23.60 -31.84 -26.01
CA ARG A 158 24.28 -30.51 -26.08
C ARG A 158 23.26 -29.42 -26.03
N GLY A 159 23.41 -28.49 -25.05
CA GLY A 159 22.55 -27.37 -24.89
C GLY A 159 23.25 -26.06 -25.23
N ASN A 160 22.50 -25.13 -25.81
CA ASN A 160 22.98 -23.82 -26.23
C ASN A 160 23.24 -22.88 -25.04
N LYS A 161 23.74 -21.66 -25.35
CA LYS A 161 24.00 -20.64 -24.30
C LYS A 161 22.76 -20.24 -23.54
N HIS A 162 21.60 -20.22 -24.18
CA HIS A 162 20.34 -19.83 -23.52
C HIS A 162 19.96 -20.81 -22.39
N ASP A 163 20.13 -22.11 -22.65
CA ASP A 163 19.69 -23.15 -21.74
C ASP A 163 20.81 -23.59 -20.77
N ASN A 164 22.08 -23.64 -21.25
CA ASN A 164 23.18 -24.23 -20.48
C ASN A 164 24.32 -23.25 -20.12
N PHE A 165 24.05 -21.95 -20.11
CA PHE A 165 24.97 -20.97 -19.52
C PHE A 165 24.21 -20.06 -18.56
N TRP A 166 24.31 -20.33 -17.28
CA TRP A 166 23.56 -19.60 -16.26
C TRP A 166 24.19 -18.27 -15.92
N GLU A 167 23.35 -17.23 -15.79
CA GLU A 167 23.75 -15.87 -15.42
C GLU A 167 22.80 -15.35 -14.35
N MET A 168 23.35 -14.77 -13.28
CA MET A 168 22.55 -14.18 -12.19
C MET A 168 21.68 -13.01 -12.66
N GLY A 169 22.17 -12.25 -13.61
CA GLY A 169 21.54 -11.07 -14.21
C GLY A 169 22.38 -10.56 -15.39
N GLU A 170 22.27 -9.27 -15.72
CA GLU A 170 23.10 -8.63 -16.74
C GLU A 170 24.59 -8.58 -16.34
N THR A 171 24.88 -8.60 -15.04
CA THR A 171 26.22 -8.62 -14.47
C THR A 171 26.26 -9.54 -13.25
N GLY A 172 27.45 -10.07 -12.94
CA GLY A 172 27.63 -10.93 -11.76
C GLY A 172 28.19 -12.31 -12.06
N PRO A 173 28.21 -13.21 -11.05
CA PRO A 173 28.68 -14.57 -11.21
C PRO A 173 27.90 -15.33 -12.28
N CYS A 174 28.61 -16.11 -13.10
CA CYS A 174 28.03 -16.90 -14.17
C CYS A 174 28.92 -18.10 -14.54
N GLY A 175 28.38 -19.02 -15.31
CA GLY A 175 29.12 -20.15 -15.82
C GLY A 175 28.30 -21.17 -16.58
N PRO A 176 28.98 -22.13 -17.29
CA PRO A 176 28.29 -23.22 -17.95
C PRO A 176 27.54 -24.06 -16.91
N CYS A 177 26.41 -24.63 -17.30
CA CYS A 177 25.64 -25.51 -16.47
C CYS A 177 25.24 -26.81 -17.16
N SER A 178 24.81 -27.75 -16.35
CA SER A 178 24.29 -29.03 -16.78
C SER A 178 22.95 -29.26 -16.10
N GLU A 179 21.90 -29.37 -16.91
CA GLU A 179 20.55 -29.62 -16.43
C GLU A 179 20.24 -31.11 -16.43
N ILE A 180 19.45 -31.54 -15.44
CA ILE A 180 18.91 -32.88 -15.39
C ILE A 180 17.42 -32.82 -15.67
N HIS A 181 16.97 -33.50 -16.71
CA HIS A 181 15.57 -33.58 -17.14
C HIS A 181 14.99 -34.94 -16.85
N PHE A 182 13.68 -35.00 -16.64
CA PHE A 182 12.95 -36.24 -16.43
C PHE A 182 11.74 -36.32 -17.35
N ASP A 183 11.55 -37.50 -18.00
CA ASP A 183 10.42 -37.75 -18.89
C ASP A 183 9.28 -38.45 -18.15
N LEU A 184 8.21 -37.71 -17.88
CA LEU A 184 7.00 -38.18 -17.20
C LEU A 184 5.94 -38.77 -18.12
N ARG A 185 6.17 -38.74 -19.44
CA ARG A 185 5.20 -39.22 -20.41
C ARG A 185 4.97 -40.75 -20.23
N ASP A 186 3.86 -41.20 -20.76
CA ASP A 186 3.60 -42.64 -20.76
C ASP A 186 4.46 -43.38 -21.83
N GLU A 187 4.55 -44.69 -21.72
CA GLU A 187 5.39 -45.55 -22.57
C GLU A 187 5.02 -45.44 -24.06
N ALA A 188 3.74 -45.21 -24.39
CA ALA A 188 3.28 -45.12 -25.77
C ALA A 188 3.73 -43.77 -26.39
N GLU A 189 3.72 -42.71 -25.62
CA GLU A 189 4.21 -41.37 -26.04
C GLU A 189 5.74 -41.40 -26.22
N ILE A 190 6.47 -42.04 -25.32
CA ILE A 190 7.95 -42.19 -25.42
C ILE A 190 8.33 -43.05 -26.62
N ALA A 191 7.61 -44.12 -26.87
CA ALA A 191 7.84 -45.00 -28.03
C ALA A 191 7.55 -44.27 -29.37
N ALA A 192 6.56 -43.36 -29.37
CA ALA A 192 6.23 -42.60 -30.57
C ALA A 192 7.26 -41.47 -30.85
N LYS A 193 7.83 -40.86 -29.80
CA LYS A 193 8.85 -39.80 -29.92
C LYS A 193 9.82 -39.88 -28.73
N PRO A 194 11.10 -40.17 -28.97
CA PRO A 194 12.11 -40.32 -27.95
C PRO A 194 12.22 -39.07 -27.05
N GLY A 195 12.45 -39.26 -25.73
CA GLY A 195 12.58 -38.17 -24.78
C GLY A 195 13.64 -37.14 -25.09
N ARG A 196 14.77 -37.57 -25.68
CA ARG A 196 15.85 -36.67 -26.10
C ARG A 196 15.42 -35.57 -27.06
N GLU A 197 14.39 -35.80 -27.87
CA GLU A 197 13.85 -34.80 -28.79
C GLU A 197 12.90 -33.82 -28.14
N MET A 198 12.53 -34.10 -26.88
CA MET A 198 11.59 -33.30 -26.11
C MET A 198 12.26 -32.46 -25.02
N VAL A 199 13.57 -32.75 -24.72
CA VAL A 199 14.35 -31.91 -23.79
C VAL A 199 14.51 -30.50 -24.35
N ASN A 200 14.18 -29.49 -23.53
CA ASN A 200 14.17 -28.07 -23.88
C ASN A 200 13.29 -27.70 -25.11
N ALA A 201 12.33 -28.58 -25.46
CA ALA A 201 11.36 -28.34 -26.54
C ALA A 201 9.99 -27.84 -26.04
N GLY A 202 9.88 -27.40 -24.77
CA GLY A 202 8.65 -26.88 -24.19
C GLY A 202 7.57 -27.91 -23.88
N HIS A 203 7.91 -29.21 -23.81
CA HIS A 203 6.93 -30.24 -23.50
C HIS A 203 6.62 -30.29 -22.00
N PRO A 204 5.34 -30.19 -21.56
CA PRO A 204 4.98 -30.04 -20.14
C PRO A 204 5.30 -31.25 -19.25
N GLN A 205 5.65 -32.40 -19.83
CA GLN A 205 5.98 -33.63 -19.11
C GLN A 205 7.43 -34.12 -19.36
N VAL A 206 8.28 -33.33 -20.06
CA VAL A 206 9.73 -33.56 -20.14
C VAL A 206 10.38 -32.33 -19.56
N ILE A 207 10.62 -32.34 -18.26
CA ILE A 207 10.91 -31.15 -17.48
C ILE A 207 12.31 -31.19 -16.86
N GLU A 208 12.94 -30.02 -16.82
CA GLU A 208 14.13 -29.80 -16.00
C GLU A 208 13.74 -29.91 -14.52
N ILE A 209 14.49 -30.72 -13.76
CA ILE A 209 14.31 -30.90 -12.32
C ILE A 209 15.47 -30.32 -11.53
N TRP A 210 16.68 -30.32 -12.07
CA TRP A 210 17.87 -29.85 -11.37
C TRP A 210 18.87 -29.21 -12.33
N ASN A 211 19.37 -28.02 -11.97
CA ASN A 211 20.43 -27.35 -12.70
C ASN A 211 21.74 -27.36 -11.88
N LEU A 212 22.81 -27.88 -12.42
CA LEU A 212 24.15 -27.90 -11.84
C LEU A 212 24.99 -26.82 -12.50
N VAL A 213 25.16 -25.68 -11.81
CA VAL A 213 25.88 -24.52 -12.36
C VAL A 213 27.33 -24.53 -11.88
N PHE A 214 28.26 -24.49 -12.87
CA PHE A 214 29.71 -24.47 -12.64
C PHE A 214 30.22 -23.04 -12.71
N MET A 215 30.11 -22.31 -11.58
CA MET A 215 30.44 -20.91 -11.44
C MET A 215 31.93 -20.68 -11.62
N GLN A 216 32.32 -20.12 -12.77
CA GLN A 216 33.72 -19.91 -13.16
C GLN A 216 34.03 -18.44 -13.50
N PHE A 217 33.00 -17.65 -13.86
CA PHE A 217 33.17 -16.33 -14.43
C PHE A 217 32.33 -15.28 -13.70
N ASN A 218 32.75 -14.02 -13.88
CA ASN A 218 31.99 -12.83 -13.51
C ASN A 218 31.73 -12.01 -14.77
N ARG A 219 30.44 -11.82 -15.15
CA ARG A 219 30.03 -10.96 -16.27
C ARG A 219 30.14 -9.49 -15.87
N LYS A 220 30.89 -8.71 -16.60
CA LYS A 220 31.05 -7.27 -16.38
C LYS A 220 30.00 -6.47 -17.17
N ALA A 221 29.80 -5.21 -16.78
CA ALA A 221 28.87 -4.29 -17.45
C ALA A 221 29.16 -4.05 -18.94
N ASN A 222 30.40 -4.30 -19.39
CA ASN A 222 30.79 -4.24 -20.80
C ASN A 222 30.56 -5.57 -21.56
N GLY A 223 29.96 -6.58 -20.92
CA GLY A 223 29.70 -7.90 -21.48
C GLY A 223 30.85 -8.88 -21.39
N SER A 224 32.07 -8.49 -21.01
CA SER A 224 33.21 -9.40 -20.88
C SER A 224 33.11 -10.36 -19.71
N LEU A 225 33.72 -11.55 -19.86
CA LEU A 225 33.86 -12.54 -18.81
C LEU A 225 35.23 -12.43 -18.15
N GLU A 226 35.27 -12.33 -16.83
CA GLU A 226 36.48 -12.45 -16.03
C GLU A 226 36.43 -13.72 -15.17
N PRO A 227 37.52 -14.48 -14.99
CA PRO A 227 37.53 -15.63 -14.08
C PRO A 227 37.22 -15.21 -12.64
N LEU A 228 36.43 -16.02 -11.94
CA LEU A 228 36.21 -15.87 -10.50
C LEU A 228 37.47 -16.29 -9.72
N PRO A 229 37.64 -15.83 -8.47
CA PRO A 229 38.78 -16.20 -7.60
C PRO A 229 38.93 -17.69 -7.37
N ALA A 230 37.81 -18.44 -7.44
CA ALA A 230 37.77 -19.90 -7.32
C ALA A 230 36.74 -20.50 -8.26
N ARG A 231 36.88 -21.79 -8.55
CA ARG A 231 35.84 -22.59 -9.24
C ARG A 231 34.83 -23.02 -8.19
N ASN A 232 33.59 -22.60 -8.34
CA ASN A 232 32.54 -22.85 -7.38
C ASN A 232 31.43 -23.69 -8.02
N VAL A 233 30.63 -24.32 -7.19
CA VAL A 233 29.43 -25.03 -7.61
C VAL A 233 28.24 -24.34 -6.99
N ASP A 234 27.23 -24.06 -7.82
CA ASP A 234 25.89 -23.65 -7.45
C ASP A 234 24.90 -24.63 -8.06
N THR A 235 23.98 -25.17 -7.25
CA THR A 235 22.94 -26.02 -7.81
C THR A 235 21.57 -25.61 -7.36
N GLY A 236 20.57 -25.79 -8.21
CA GLY A 236 19.19 -25.51 -7.90
C GLY A 236 18.26 -26.58 -8.43
N MET A 237 17.66 -27.37 -7.52
CA MET A 237 16.64 -28.36 -7.83
C MET A 237 15.26 -27.84 -7.45
N GLY A 238 14.32 -27.86 -8.39
CA GLY A 238 12.94 -27.49 -8.15
C GLY A 238 12.25 -28.50 -7.23
N PHE A 239 11.99 -28.11 -5.98
CA PHE A 239 11.37 -28.99 -4.99
C PHE A 239 9.99 -29.49 -5.42
N GLU A 240 9.12 -28.59 -5.90
CA GLU A 240 7.78 -28.92 -6.35
C GLU A 240 7.80 -29.86 -7.56
N ARG A 241 8.75 -29.66 -8.50
CA ARG A 241 8.96 -30.55 -9.66
C ARG A 241 9.41 -31.92 -9.20
N LEU A 242 10.36 -32.01 -8.27
CA LEU A 242 10.82 -33.27 -7.69
C LEU A 242 9.67 -34.01 -6.97
N CYS A 243 8.84 -33.28 -6.19
CA CYS A 243 7.66 -33.87 -5.55
C CYS A 243 6.68 -34.42 -6.57
N MET A 244 6.44 -33.73 -7.68
CA MET A 244 5.56 -34.17 -8.75
C MET A 244 6.03 -35.53 -9.31
N ILE A 245 7.32 -35.66 -9.60
CA ILE A 245 7.91 -36.91 -10.12
C ILE A 245 7.80 -38.06 -9.11
N LEU A 246 8.24 -37.81 -7.87
CA LEU A 246 8.29 -38.86 -6.83
C LEU A 246 6.91 -39.30 -6.35
N GLN A 247 5.89 -38.51 -6.57
CA GLN A 247 4.49 -38.84 -6.28
C GLN A 247 3.72 -39.33 -7.50
N GLY A 248 4.38 -39.44 -8.67
CA GLY A 248 3.76 -39.94 -9.90
C GLY A 248 2.62 -39.06 -10.39
N LYS A 249 2.74 -37.73 -10.22
CA LYS A 249 1.76 -36.75 -10.67
C LYS A 249 2.18 -36.11 -11.99
N LYS A 250 1.20 -35.53 -12.71
CA LYS A 250 1.44 -34.83 -13.98
C LYS A 250 1.39 -33.31 -13.84
N SER A 251 1.13 -32.81 -12.62
CA SER A 251 1.13 -31.38 -12.27
C SER A 251 1.65 -31.20 -10.83
N ASN A 252 2.44 -30.17 -10.60
CA ASN A 252 2.86 -29.76 -9.25
C ASN A 252 1.66 -29.51 -8.34
N TYR A 253 0.56 -28.97 -8.90
CA TYR A 253 -0.68 -28.68 -8.17
C TYR A 253 -1.41 -29.93 -7.67
N ASP A 254 -1.10 -31.11 -8.21
CA ASP A 254 -1.70 -32.39 -7.80
C ASP A 254 -0.90 -33.10 -6.70
N THR A 255 0.21 -32.51 -6.26
CA THR A 255 1.05 -33.00 -5.17
C THR A 255 0.52 -32.61 -3.80
N ASP A 256 1.03 -33.23 -2.75
CA ASP A 256 0.73 -32.88 -1.36
C ASP A 256 1.23 -31.49 -0.96
N VAL A 257 2.04 -30.82 -1.78
CA VAL A 257 2.46 -29.43 -1.59
C VAL A 257 1.29 -28.46 -1.79
N PHE A 258 0.40 -28.71 -2.76
CA PHE A 258 -0.70 -27.81 -3.11
C PHE A 258 -2.09 -28.35 -2.77
N GLN A 259 -2.28 -29.67 -2.81
CA GLN A 259 -3.60 -30.27 -2.65
C GLN A 259 -4.30 -29.92 -1.33
N PRO A 260 -3.64 -29.85 -0.16
CA PRO A 260 -4.33 -29.44 1.07
C PRO A 260 -4.97 -28.05 0.95
N THR A 261 -4.26 -27.08 0.37
CA THR A 261 -4.77 -25.72 0.14
C THR A 261 -5.87 -25.72 -0.93
N ILE A 262 -5.69 -26.40 -2.06
CA ILE A 262 -6.70 -26.51 -3.13
C ILE A 262 -7.99 -27.14 -2.61
N GLN A 263 -7.90 -28.21 -1.83
CA GLN A 263 -9.08 -28.86 -1.22
C GLN A 263 -9.80 -27.92 -0.23
N ARG A 264 -9.05 -27.12 0.52
CA ARG A 264 -9.63 -26.13 1.42
C ARG A 264 -10.35 -25.01 0.64
N ILE A 265 -9.78 -24.54 -0.48
CA ILE A 265 -10.44 -23.58 -1.39
C ILE A 265 -11.72 -24.20 -1.98
N SER A 266 -11.65 -25.46 -2.41
CA SER A 266 -12.82 -26.20 -2.91
C SER A 266 -13.96 -26.27 -1.88
N GLN A 267 -13.63 -26.57 -0.62
CA GLN A 267 -14.62 -26.57 0.48
C GLN A 267 -15.23 -25.19 0.72
N LEU A 268 -14.42 -24.12 0.73
CA LEU A 268 -14.89 -22.76 0.99
C LEU A 268 -15.74 -22.20 -0.15
N SER A 269 -15.43 -22.56 -1.40
CA SER A 269 -16.16 -22.11 -2.59
C SER A 269 -17.36 -22.98 -2.94
N GLY A 270 -17.42 -24.22 -2.43
CA GLY A 270 -18.40 -25.23 -2.87
C GLY A 270 -18.19 -25.72 -4.30
N LYS A 271 -17.04 -25.41 -4.93
CA LYS A 271 -16.66 -25.85 -6.27
C LYS A 271 -15.74 -27.06 -6.17
N VAL A 272 -15.85 -28.01 -7.10
CA VAL A 272 -15.02 -29.24 -7.11
C VAL A 272 -13.83 -29.03 -8.04
N TYR A 273 -12.60 -29.23 -7.54
CA TYR A 273 -11.40 -29.21 -8.36
C TYR A 273 -11.39 -30.36 -9.36
N GLY A 274 -11.08 -30.09 -10.62
CA GLY A 274 -11.14 -31.04 -11.73
C GLY A 274 -12.49 -31.04 -12.50
N ALA A 275 -13.48 -30.24 -12.06
CA ALA A 275 -14.79 -30.19 -12.71
C ALA A 275 -14.94 -29.05 -13.74
N ASP A 276 -14.25 -27.94 -13.55
CA ASP A 276 -14.30 -26.76 -14.43
C ASP A 276 -12.95 -26.10 -14.54
N ALA A 277 -12.44 -25.99 -15.77
CA ALA A 277 -11.07 -25.51 -16.04
C ALA A 277 -10.79 -24.10 -15.50
N LYS A 278 -11.77 -23.17 -15.50
CA LYS A 278 -11.61 -21.81 -14.99
C LYS A 278 -11.57 -21.80 -13.46
N CYS A 279 -12.40 -22.62 -12.82
CA CYS A 279 -12.38 -22.79 -11.37
C CYS A 279 -11.05 -23.46 -10.94
N ASP A 280 -10.55 -24.43 -11.69
CA ASP A 280 -9.28 -25.10 -11.40
C ASP A 280 -8.10 -24.13 -11.49
N VAL A 281 -8.02 -23.32 -12.54
CA VAL A 281 -7.01 -22.25 -12.65
C VAL A 281 -7.11 -21.28 -11.46
N ALA A 282 -8.32 -20.86 -11.09
CA ALA A 282 -8.51 -19.97 -9.96
C ALA A 282 -8.01 -20.57 -8.64
N MET A 283 -8.29 -21.86 -8.39
CA MET A 283 -7.82 -22.56 -7.19
C MET A 283 -6.29 -22.70 -7.18
N ARG A 284 -5.67 -22.99 -8.32
CA ARG A 284 -4.21 -23.09 -8.47
C ARG A 284 -3.54 -21.73 -8.22
N VAL A 285 -4.06 -20.67 -8.85
CA VAL A 285 -3.56 -19.29 -8.65
C VAL A 285 -3.63 -18.89 -7.18
N ILE A 286 -4.75 -19.13 -6.50
CA ILE A 286 -4.89 -18.77 -5.08
C ILE A 286 -3.93 -19.60 -4.21
N ALA A 287 -3.80 -20.89 -4.46
CA ALA A 287 -2.92 -21.78 -3.68
C ALA A 287 -1.44 -21.39 -3.85
N ASP A 288 -1.01 -21.05 -5.06
CA ASP A 288 0.33 -20.54 -5.34
C ASP A 288 0.58 -19.18 -4.67
N HIS A 289 -0.29 -18.21 -4.95
CA HIS A 289 -0.13 -16.83 -4.49
C HIS A 289 -0.20 -16.70 -2.96
N LEU A 290 -0.97 -17.54 -2.28
CA LEU A 290 -0.99 -17.60 -0.82
C LEU A 290 0.41 -17.82 -0.24
N ARG A 291 1.19 -18.74 -0.82
CA ARG A 291 2.57 -19.01 -0.40
C ARG A 291 3.43 -17.76 -0.57
N ALA A 292 3.43 -17.17 -1.77
CA ALA A 292 4.21 -15.97 -2.08
C ALA A 292 3.90 -14.80 -1.13
N ILE A 293 2.62 -14.56 -0.86
CA ILE A 293 2.16 -13.45 0.00
C ILE A 293 2.51 -13.74 1.46
N ALA A 294 2.18 -14.93 1.96
CA ALA A 294 2.38 -15.28 3.36
C ALA A 294 3.87 -15.23 3.75
N PHE A 295 4.75 -15.80 2.94
CA PHE A 295 6.19 -15.77 3.18
C PHE A 295 6.78 -14.35 3.05
N SER A 296 6.32 -13.55 2.08
CA SER A 296 6.77 -12.16 1.98
C SER A 296 6.40 -11.34 3.21
N ILE A 297 5.19 -11.52 3.73
CA ILE A 297 4.75 -10.84 4.97
C ILE A 297 5.55 -11.36 6.18
N ALA A 298 5.79 -12.68 6.26
CA ALA A 298 6.61 -13.28 7.32
C ALA A 298 8.04 -12.71 7.33
N ASP A 299 8.62 -12.47 6.15
CA ASP A 299 9.94 -11.85 5.97
C ASP A 299 9.92 -10.32 6.19
N GLY A 300 8.78 -9.74 6.58
CA GLY A 300 8.61 -8.33 6.95
C GLY A 300 8.25 -7.40 5.79
N GLN A 301 7.90 -7.92 4.61
CA GLN A 301 7.46 -7.10 3.49
C GLN A 301 5.92 -7.03 3.42
N LEU A 302 5.37 -5.90 3.84
CA LEU A 302 3.92 -5.66 3.70
C LEU A 302 3.56 -5.22 2.28
N PRO A 303 2.32 -5.54 1.80
CA PRO A 303 1.76 -4.95 0.59
C PRO A 303 1.77 -3.42 0.65
N SER A 304 2.20 -2.76 -0.43
CA SER A 304 2.27 -1.29 -0.49
C SER A 304 2.11 -0.78 -1.93
N ASN A 305 2.25 0.54 -2.15
CA ASN A 305 2.15 1.15 -3.49
C ASN A 305 3.50 1.28 -4.21
N VAL A 306 4.61 0.84 -3.61
CA VAL A 306 5.95 1.06 -4.15
C VAL A 306 6.84 -0.18 -4.00
N LYS A 307 7.81 -0.33 -4.91
CA LYS A 307 8.88 -1.34 -4.88
C LYS A 307 8.33 -2.77 -4.62
N ALA A 308 9.01 -3.56 -3.80
CA ALA A 308 8.63 -4.94 -3.49
C ALA A 308 7.20 -5.06 -2.95
N GLY A 309 6.75 -4.13 -2.09
CA GLY A 309 5.40 -4.14 -1.55
C GLY A 309 4.31 -3.97 -2.62
N TYR A 310 4.59 -3.24 -3.71
CA TYR A 310 3.67 -3.14 -4.84
C TYR A 310 3.51 -4.50 -5.56
N VAL A 311 4.60 -5.21 -5.76
CA VAL A 311 4.56 -6.53 -6.40
C VAL A 311 3.75 -7.51 -5.54
N ILE A 312 3.99 -7.55 -4.22
CA ILE A 312 3.24 -8.41 -3.30
C ILE A 312 1.74 -8.06 -3.29
N ARG A 313 1.41 -6.76 -3.30
CA ARG A 313 0.01 -6.31 -3.43
C ARG A 313 -0.62 -6.75 -4.75
N ARG A 314 0.11 -6.68 -5.86
CA ARG A 314 -0.34 -7.13 -7.18
C ARG A 314 -0.67 -8.63 -7.17
N ILE A 315 0.18 -9.47 -6.58
CA ILE A 315 -0.03 -10.91 -6.43
C ILE A 315 -1.31 -11.18 -5.61
N LEU A 316 -1.48 -10.49 -4.47
CA LEU A 316 -2.66 -10.64 -3.63
C LEU A 316 -3.94 -10.23 -4.38
N ARG A 317 -3.93 -9.09 -5.06
CA ARG A 317 -5.09 -8.63 -5.84
C ARG A 317 -5.44 -9.57 -6.99
N ARG A 318 -4.43 -10.19 -7.61
CA ARG A 318 -4.67 -11.23 -8.63
C ARG A 318 -5.40 -12.43 -8.02
N ALA A 319 -4.97 -12.92 -6.88
CA ALA A 319 -5.63 -14.01 -6.16
C ALA A 319 -7.08 -13.66 -5.77
N VAL A 320 -7.29 -12.47 -5.19
CA VAL A 320 -8.64 -11.98 -4.81
C VAL A 320 -9.56 -11.90 -6.02
N ARG A 321 -9.07 -11.39 -7.16
CA ARG A 321 -9.86 -11.32 -8.40
C ARG A 321 -10.27 -12.69 -8.89
N TYR A 322 -9.35 -13.66 -8.93
CA TYR A 322 -9.68 -15.02 -9.34
C TYR A 322 -10.74 -15.65 -8.42
N GLY A 323 -10.60 -15.44 -7.11
CA GLY A 323 -11.59 -15.87 -6.12
C GLY A 323 -12.97 -15.24 -6.33
N TYR A 324 -13.00 -13.94 -6.55
CA TYR A 324 -14.23 -13.19 -6.81
C TYR A 324 -14.91 -13.64 -8.13
N THR A 325 -14.15 -13.68 -9.22
CA THR A 325 -14.68 -13.91 -10.57
C THR A 325 -15.15 -15.35 -10.78
N TYR A 326 -14.38 -16.34 -10.30
CA TYR A 326 -14.62 -17.75 -10.65
C TYR A 326 -15.13 -18.61 -9.48
N LEU A 327 -14.80 -18.24 -8.24
CA LEU A 327 -15.16 -19.01 -7.04
C LEU A 327 -16.26 -18.38 -6.20
N GLY A 328 -16.70 -17.15 -6.52
CA GLY A 328 -17.78 -16.45 -5.83
C GLY A 328 -17.39 -15.88 -4.46
N PHE A 329 -16.11 -15.62 -4.20
CA PHE A 329 -15.63 -15.04 -2.96
C PHE A 329 -15.92 -13.53 -2.91
N THR A 330 -17.02 -13.15 -2.26
CA THR A 330 -17.44 -11.75 -2.08
C THR A 330 -16.96 -11.13 -0.75
N GLU A 331 -16.40 -11.96 0.13
CA GLU A 331 -15.85 -11.59 1.44
C GLU A 331 -14.41 -12.07 1.57
N PRO A 332 -13.59 -11.50 2.48
CA PRO A 332 -12.24 -11.97 2.74
C PRO A 332 -12.20 -13.49 3.01
N THR A 333 -11.48 -14.21 2.17
CA THR A 333 -11.46 -15.68 2.19
C THR A 333 -10.04 -16.24 2.12
N ILE A 334 -9.11 -15.57 1.42
CA ILE A 334 -7.71 -16.03 1.30
C ILE A 334 -7.03 -16.06 2.68
N CYS A 335 -7.30 -15.07 3.54
CA CYS A 335 -6.81 -15.04 4.92
C CYS A 335 -7.16 -16.30 5.71
N LYS A 336 -8.30 -16.94 5.42
CA LYS A 336 -8.78 -18.19 6.08
C LYS A 336 -7.98 -19.44 5.67
N LEU A 337 -7.11 -19.32 4.67
CA LEU A 337 -6.24 -20.42 4.19
C LEU A 337 -4.89 -20.42 4.94
N VAL A 338 -4.51 -19.33 5.57
CA VAL A 338 -3.20 -19.15 6.25
C VAL A 338 -2.96 -20.22 7.33
N PRO A 339 -3.92 -20.57 8.21
CA PRO A 339 -3.69 -21.62 9.22
C PRO A 339 -3.27 -22.96 8.62
N GLY A 340 -3.89 -23.37 7.49
CA GLY A 340 -3.53 -24.60 6.79
C GLY A 340 -2.13 -24.56 6.20
N LEU A 341 -1.70 -23.41 5.65
CA LEU A 341 -0.34 -23.23 5.17
C LEU A 341 0.69 -23.29 6.32
N VAL A 342 0.39 -22.68 7.47
CA VAL A 342 1.24 -22.73 8.66
C VAL A 342 1.37 -24.16 9.21
N GLU A 343 0.28 -24.92 9.23
CA GLU A 343 0.30 -26.33 9.63
C GLU A 343 1.21 -27.16 8.72
N GLN A 344 1.15 -26.90 7.41
CA GLN A 344 1.90 -27.64 6.38
C GLN A 344 3.39 -27.27 6.34
N MET A 345 3.74 -26.00 6.44
CA MET A 345 5.10 -25.50 6.18
C MET A 345 5.78 -24.86 7.41
N GLY A 346 5.06 -24.61 8.48
CA GLY A 346 5.56 -23.89 9.65
C GLY A 346 6.59 -24.64 10.50
N GLU A 347 6.78 -25.95 10.30
CA GLU A 347 7.87 -26.69 10.92
C GLU A 347 9.21 -26.39 10.23
N GLN A 348 9.22 -26.39 8.90
CA GLN A 348 10.39 -26.06 8.09
C GLN A 348 10.72 -24.57 8.10
N PHE A 349 9.68 -23.74 8.15
CA PHE A 349 9.78 -22.28 8.09
C PHE A 349 9.09 -21.64 9.30
N PRO A 350 9.76 -21.60 10.47
CA PRO A 350 9.17 -21.20 11.74
C PRO A 350 8.67 -19.74 11.75
N GLU A 351 9.17 -18.89 10.85
CA GLU A 351 8.70 -17.50 10.67
C GLU A 351 7.21 -17.45 10.30
N LEU A 352 6.68 -18.39 9.54
CA LEU A 352 5.24 -18.48 9.24
C LEU A 352 4.42 -18.62 10.51
N LYS A 353 4.83 -19.53 11.40
CA LYS A 353 4.14 -19.77 12.67
C LYS A 353 4.25 -18.57 13.61
N ALA A 354 5.44 -17.95 13.66
CA ALA A 354 5.69 -16.80 14.51
C ALA A 354 4.86 -15.57 14.08
N GLN A 355 4.57 -15.43 12.78
CA GLN A 355 3.88 -14.27 12.20
C GLN A 355 2.45 -14.58 11.73
N GLN A 356 1.89 -15.74 12.04
CA GLN A 356 0.58 -16.20 11.54
C GLN A 356 -0.51 -15.13 11.69
N SER A 357 -0.68 -14.58 12.88
CA SER A 357 -1.73 -13.59 13.17
C SER A 357 -1.54 -12.29 12.38
N LEU A 358 -0.29 -11.88 12.13
CA LEU A 358 0.01 -10.73 11.29
C LEU A 358 -0.36 -11.02 9.83
N ILE A 359 0.03 -12.19 9.32
CA ILE A 359 -0.23 -12.61 7.94
C ILE A 359 -1.74 -12.63 7.67
N GLU A 360 -2.51 -13.28 8.56
CA GLU A 360 -3.97 -13.35 8.46
C GLU A 360 -4.60 -11.95 8.39
N LYS A 361 -4.24 -11.07 9.33
CA LYS A 361 -4.78 -9.70 9.38
C LYS A 361 -4.42 -8.84 8.17
N VAL A 362 -3.16 -8.90 7.72
CA VAL A 362 -2.71 -8.13 6.55
C VAL A 362 -3.45 -8.57 5.29
N ILE A 363 -3.60 -9.88 5.09
CA ILE A 363 -4.35 -10.41 3.95
C ILE A 363 -5.83 -10.01 4.05
N GLU A 364 -6.46 -10.18 5.21
CA GLU A 364 -7.87 -9.83 5.45
C GLU A 364 -8.17 -8.37 5.11
N GLU A 365 -7.36 -7.43 5.59
CA GLU A 365 -7.54 -5.99 5.37
C GLU A 365 -7.34 -5.59 3.89
N GLU A 366 -6.33 -6.16 3.22
CA GLU A 366 -6.11 -5.91 1.78
C GLU A 366 -7.22 -6.53 0.92
N GLU A 367 -7.71 -7.74 1.25
CA GLU A 367 -8.87 -8.36 0.59
C GLU A 367 -10.12 -7.50 0.77
N ALA A 368 -10.46 -7.13 2.02
CA ALA A 368 -11.63 -6.32 2.33
C ALA A 368 -11.58 -4.96 1.62
N SER A 369 -10.41 -4.33 1.60
CA SER A 369 -10.19 -3.06 0.91
C SER A 369 -10.37 -3.17 -0.59
N PHE A 370 -9.82 -4.22 -1.19
CA PHE A 370 -9.86 -4.40 -2.64
C PHE A 370 -11.25 -4.85 -3.12
N LEU A 371 -11.92 -5.75 -2.42
CA LEU A 371 -13.27 -6.22 -2.75
C LEU A 371 -14.29 -5.07 -2.81
N ARG A 372 -14.16 -4.03 -1.95
CA ARG A 372 -15.04 -2.84 -2.00
C ARG A 372 -15.00 -2.09 -3.33
N THR A 373 -13.87 -2.10 -4.03
CA THR A 373 -13.68 -1.37 -5.29
C THR A 373 -13.68 -2.28 -6.52
N LEU A 374 -13.45 -3.58 -6.32
CA LEU A 374 -13.26 -4.54 -7.41
C LEU A 374 -14.49 -4.68 -8.28
N ALA A 375 -15.67 -4.87 -7.71
CA ALA A 375 -16.92 -5.03 -8.46
C ALA A 375 -17.22 -3.81 -9.33
N THR A 376 -17.04 -2.60 -8.77
CA THR A 376 -17.25 -1.35 -9.52
C THR A 376 -16.22 -1.20 -10.63
N GLY A 377 -14.94 -1.49 -10.32
CA GLY A 377 -13.84 -1.39 -11.28
C GLY A 377 -13.98 -2.37 -12.45
N ILE A 378 -14.38 -3.61 -12.19
CA ILE A 378 -14.66 -4.61 -13.26
C ILE A 378 -15.77 -4.14 -14.16
N ASN A 379 -16.91 -3.70 -13.62
CA ASN A 379 -18.05 -3.23 -14.41
C ASN A 379 -17.70 -2.01 -15.29
N LEU A 380 -16.91 -1.09 -14.76
CA LEU A 380 -16.42 0.08 -15.54
C LEU A 380 -15.48 -0.35 -16.66
N LEU A 381 -14.54 -1.26 -16.36
CA LEU A 381 -13.60 -1.78 -17.35
C LEU A 381 -14.31 -2.58 -18.44
N ASP A 382 -15.30 -3.40 -18.11
CA ASP A 382 -16.10 -4.14 -19.09
C ASP A 382 -16.80 -3.16 -20.04
N GLY A 383 -17.36 -2.06 -19.53
CA GLY A 383 -17.94 -1.00 -20.38
C GLY A 383 -16.91 -0.33 -21.30
N VAL A 384 -15.68 -0.11 -20.81
CA VAL A 384 -14.57 0.44 -21.63
C VAL A 384 -14.14 -0.56 -22.70
N ILE A 385 -14.06 -1.85 -22.38
CA ILE A 385 -13.73 -2.91 -23.34
C ILE A 385 -14.80 -3.04 -24.43
N GLU A 386 -16.09 -3.06 -24.06
CA GLU A 386 -17.20 -3.10 -25.01
C GLU A 386 -17.18 -1.90 -25.95
N LYS A 387 -16.96 -0.70 -25.42
CA LYS A 387 -16.79 0.53 -26.20
C LYS A 387 -15.62 0.41 -27.19
N THR A 388 -14.47 -0.06 -26.72
CA THR A 388 -13.25 -0.22 -27.52
C THR A 388 -13.47 -1.19 -28.69
N LYS A 389 -14.11 -2.34 -28.42
CA LYS A 389 -14.49 -3.32 -29.45
C LYS A 389 -15.56 -2.77 -30.42
N GLY A 390 -16.54 -2.06 -29.90
CA GLY A 390 -17.60 -1.43 -30.71
C GLY A 390 -17.08 -0.35 -31.67
N GLU A 391 -15.96 0.32 -31.29
CA GLU A 391 -15.26 1.28 -32.12
C GLU A 391 -14.22 0.63 -33.08
N GLY A 392 -14.10 -0.70 -33.06
CA GLY A 392 -13.14 -1.45 -33.89
C GLY A 392 -11.67 -1.22 -33.50
N ARG A 393 -11.39 -0.80 -32.26
CA ARG A 393 -10.05 -0.61 -31.73
C ARG A 393 -9.56 -1.87 -31.03
N GLU A 394 -8.26 -2.14 -31.13
CA GLU A 394 -7.60 -3.27 -30.47
C GLU A 394 -7.01 -2.88 -29.10
N LEU A 395 -6.90 -1.58 -28.83
CA LEU A 395 -6.30 -1.04 -27.59
C LEU A 395 -7.30 -0.11 -26.88
N ILE A 396 -7.40 -0.27 -25.57
CA ILE A 396 -8.01 0.72 -24.67
C ILE A 396 -7.12 1.97 -24.69
N SER A 397 -7.72 3.15 -24.79
CA SER A 397 -6.97 4.40 -24.83
C SER A 397 -6.26 4.65 -23.48
N GLY A 398 -5.06 5.26 -23.53
CA GLY A 398 -4.34 5.64 -22.31
C GLY A 398 -5.15 6.57 -21.39
N LYS A 399 -6.04 7.38 -21.97
CA LYS A 399 -6.95 8.27 -21.21
C LYS A 399 -8.02 7.48 -20.44
N ASP A 400 -8.70 6.52 -21.09
CA ASP A 400 -9.71 5.68 -20.42
C ASP A 400 -9.05 4.82 -19.32
N ALA A 401 -7.85 4.30 -19.58
CA ALA A 401 -7.06 3.55 -18.60
C ALA A 401 -6.59 4.45 -17.43
N PHE A 402 -6.20 5.70 -17.71
CA PHE A 402 -5.83 6.66 -16.68
C PHE A 402 -7.02 7.08 -15.81
N GLU A 403 -8.21 7.25 -16.39
CA GLU A 403 -9.44 7.54 -15.64
C GLU A 403 -9.81 6.41 -14.66
N LEU A 404 -9.70 5.15 -15.10
CA LEU A 404 -9.88 3.98 -14.23
C LEU A 404 -8.87 3.98 -13.07
N TYR A 405 -7.62 4.35 -13.32
CA TYR A 405 -6.55 4.39 -12.33
C TYR A 405 -6.70 5.57 -11.36
N ASP A 406 -6.82 6.79 -11.86
CA ASP A 406 -6.75 8.04 -11.07
C ASP A 406 -8.07 8.31 -10.32
N THR A 407 -9.21 8.14 -11.00
CA THR A 407 -10.54 8.47 -10.46
C THR A 407 -11.14 7.33 -9.65
N PHE A 408 -11.00 6.10 -10.14
CA PHE A 408 -11.64 4.94 -9.53
C PHE A 408 -10.67 4.05 -8.74
N GLY A 409 -9.36 4.35 -8.76
CA GLY A 409 -8.35 3.60 -8.02
C GLY A 409 -8.15 2.16 -8.52
N PHE A 410 -8.55 1.88 -9.78
CA PHE A 410 -8.43 0.55 -10.38
C PHE A 410 -7.03 0.39 -10.99
N PRO A 411 -6.21 -0.56 -10.53
CA PRO A 411 -4.80 -0.66 -10.92
C PRO A 411 -4.62 -0.91 -12.42
N ILE A 412 -3.62 -0.25 -13.02
CA ILE A 412 -3.34 -0.35 -14.46
C ILE A 412 -2.95 -1.77 -14.88
N ASP A 413 -2.16 -2.46 -14.08
CA ASP A 413 -1.75 -3.84 -14.31
C ASP A 413 -2.94 -4.82 -14.30
N LEU A 414 -3.94 -4.55 -13.48
CA LEU A 414 -5.19 -5.33 -13.45
C LEU A 414 -6.07 -4.98 -14.67
N THR A 415 -6.10 -3.71 -15.07
CA THR A 415 -6.76 -3.27 -16.30
C THR A 415 -6.18 -3.99 -17.51
N GLU A 416 -4.84 -4.03 -17.61
CA GLU A 416 -4.10 -4.71 -18.68
C GLU A 416 -4.40 -6.21 -18.71
N LEU A 417 -4.35 -6.87 -17.56
CA LEU A 417 -4.60 -8.30 -17.45
C LEU A 417 -6.03 -8.67 -17.88
N ILE A 418 -7.05 -7.97 -17.39
CA ILE A 418 -8.46 -8.24 -17.74
C ILE A 418 -8.73 -7.93 -19.22
N ALA A 419 -8.19 -6.82 -19.71
CA ALA A 419 -8.32 -6.45 -21.11
C ALA A 419 -7.72 -7.53 -22.04
N ARG A 420 -6.52 -8.04 -21.71
CA ARG A 420 -5.85 -9.12 -22.44
C ARG A 420 -6.65 -10.42 -22.44
N GLU A 421 -7.20 -10.81 -21.30
CA GLU A 421 -8.10 -12.00 -21.21
C GLU A 421 -9.33 -11.87 -22.08
N GLN A 422 -9.78 -10.64 -22.33
CA GLN A 422 -10.90 -10.35 -23.23
C GLN A 422 -10.47 -10.03 -24.69
N GLY A 423 -9.19 -10.20 -25.03
CA GLY A 423 -8.64 -10.01 -26.37
C GLY A 423 -8.46 -8.55 -26.79
N VAL A 424 -8.27 -7.64 -25.82
CA VAL A 424 -8.01 -6.21 -26.04
C VAL A 424 -6.74 -5.81 -25.29
N GLY A 425 -5.87 -5.00 -25.92
CA GLY A 425 -4.67 -4.44 -25.25
C GLY A 425 -4.97 -3.12 -24.55
N VAL A 426 -3.94 -2.54 -23.92
CA VAL A 426 -3.98 -1.20 -23.30
C VAL A 426 -2.85 -0.35 -23.86
N ASP A 427 -3.10 0.89 -24.25
CA ASP A 427 -2.09 1.86 -24.67
C ASP A 427 -1.35 2.40 -23.44
N LEU A 428 -0.32 1.64 -23.00
CA LEU A 428 0.49 1.98 -21.82
C LEU A 428 1.34 3.23 -22.05
N ALA A 429 1.78 3.50 -23.29
CA ALA A 429 2.58 4.69 -23.60
C ALA A 429 1.75 5.98 -23.43
N ALA A 430 0.50 5.97 -23.90
CA ALA A 430 -0.41 7.08 -23.70
C ALA A 430 -0.82 7.21 -22.22
N PHE A 431 -1.01 6.11 -21.49
CA PHE A 431 -1.27 6.11 -20.04
C PHE A 431 -0.11 6.75 -19.26
N GLU A 432 1.14 6.38 -19.56
CA GLU A 432 2.34 6.94 -18.95
C GLU A 432 2.44 8.45 -19.20
N THR A 433 2.06 8.90 -20.40
CA THR A 433 2.03 10.33 -20.77
C THR A 433 1.04 11.10 -19.90
N GLU A 434 -0.17 10.58 -19.69
CA GLU A 434 -1.17 11.19 -18.81
C GLU A 434 -0.71 11.23 -17.34
N LEU A 435 -0.08 10.16 -16.87
CA LEU A 435 0.49 10.05 -15.53
C LEU A 435 1.63 11.06 -15.31
N GLN A 436 2.52 11.27 -16.32
CA GLN A 436 3.58 12.26 -16.26
C GLN A 436 3.01 13.68 -16.30
N ALA A 437 2.02 13.95 -17.16
CA ALA A 437 1.34 15.25 -17.21
C ALA A 437 0.69 15.62 -15.86
N GLN A 438 0.16 14.64 -15.10
CA GLN A 438 -0.34 14.85 -13.75
C GLN A 438 0.80 15.20 -12.77
N LYS A 439 1.92 14.45 -12.82
CA LYS A 439 3.11 14.68 -11.99
C LYS A 439 3.75 16.05 -12.27
N GLU A 440 3.81 16.47 -13.53
CA GLU A 440 4.35 17.77 -13.94
C GLU A 440 3.47 18.94 -13.52
N ARG A 441 2.15 18.81 -13.59
CA ARG A 441 1.21 19.79 -13.01
C ARG A 441 1.47 20.01 -11.51
N SER A 442 1.86 18.98 -10.80
CA SER A 442 2.26 19.03 -9.38
C SER A 442 3.66 19.63 -9.18
N ARG A 443 4.59 19.49 -10.15
CA ARG A 443 5.99 19.96 -10.08
C ARG A 443 6.19 21.41 -10.55
N ASN A 444 5.46 21.87 -11.56
CA ASN A 444 5.65 23.19 -12.21
C ASN A 444 5.29 24.40 -11.33
N ALA A 445 4.93 24.18 -10.06
CA ALA A 445 4.77 25.25 -9.06
C ALA A 445 6.10 25.78 -8.48
N ALA A 446 7.28 25.27 -8.86
CA ALA A 446 8.57 25.54 -8.19
C ALA A 446 9.76 25.75 -9.14
N ALA A 447 9.64 26.64 -10.12
CA ALA A 447 10.81 27.10 -10.88
C ALA A 447 11.68 28.01 -9.99
N VAL A 448 12.95 27.65 -9.78
CA VAL A 448 13.96 28.39 -9.03
C VAL A 448 15.11 28.71 -9.98
N ASP A 449 15.47 29.98 -10.11
CA ASP A 449 16.60 30.45 -10.89
C ASP A 449 17.80 30.71 -9.96
N THR A 450 18.95 30.08 -10.22
CA THR A 450 20.15 30.12 -9.37
C THR A 450 21.37 30.57 -10.16
N ASP A 451 22.10 31.57 -9.63
CA ASP A 451 23.39 31.98 -10.18
C ASP A 451 24.49 30.94 -9.83
N ASP A 452 25.63 31.03 -10.53
CA ASP A 452 26.80 30.23 -10.20
C ASP A 452 27.41 30.62 -8.82
N TRP A 453 28.13 29.67 -8.21
CA TRP A 453 28.79 29.89 -6.94
C TRP A 453 29.97 30.86 -7.08
N VAL A 454 29.99 31.91 -6.26
CA VAL A 454 31.16 32.75 -6.04
C VAL A 454 31.96 32.12 -4.91
N GLU A 455 33.15 31.59 -5.23
CA GLU A 455 34.03 30.94 -4.26
C GLU A 455 35.04 31.94 -3.68
N LEU A 456 35.07 32.08 -2.36
CA LEU A 456 36.04 32.89 -1.64
C LEU A 456 37.29 32.11 -1.26
N PHE A 457 37.12 30.84 -0.89
CA PHE A 457 38.16 29.84 -0.71
C PHE A 457 37.62 28.42 -0.82
N PRO A 458 38.43 27.43 -1.22
CA PRO A 458 37.96 26.08 -1.50
C PRO A 458 37.74 25.30 -0.18
N ILE A 459 36.57 24.61 -0.13
CA ILE A 459 36.23 23.59 0.87
C ILE A 459 35.62 22.38 0.20
N ARG A 460 35.86 21.19 0.78
CA ARG A 460 35.22 19.95 0.29
C ARG A 460 33.88 19.72 0.98
N GLU A 461 33.83 19.99 2.29
CA GLU A 461 32.65 19.81 3.14
C GLU A 461 32.67 20.84 4.28
N SER A 462 31.50 21.15 4.84
CA SER A 462 31.36 22.02 6.01
C SER A 462 31.48 21.20 7.29
N LEU A 463 32.35 21.59 8.23
CA LEU A 463 32.42 20.93 9.53
C LEU A 463 31.20 21.29 10.38
N PHE A 464 30.36 20.31 10.68
CA PHE A 464 29.24 20.52 11.59
C PHE A 464 29.65 20.45 13.05
N THR A 465 29.47 21.55 13.80
CA THR A 465 29.79 21.66 15.23
C THR A 465 28.56 21.71 16.14
N GLY A 466 27.36 21.67 15.56
CA GLY A 466 26.11 21.91 16.24
C GLY A 466 25.59 20.78 17.15
N TYR A 467 26.32 19.68 17.30
CA TYR A 467 26.06 18.74 18.39
C TYR A 467 26.59 19.24 19.75
N ASP A 468 27.60 20.08 19.72
CA ASP A 468 28.33 20.50 20.92
C ASP A 468 28.13 21.99 21.25
N THR A 469 27.87 22.84 20.23
CA THR A 469 27.73 24.29 20.41
C THR A 469 26.59 24.86 19.55
N LEU A 470 25.99 25.94 20.06
CA LEU A 470 24.99 26.74 19.31
C LEU A 470 25.58 28.05 18.75
N THR A 471 26.86 28.32 19.06
CA THR A 471 27.56 29.52 18.61
C THR A 471 28.97 29.13 18.12
N GLU A 472 29.36 29.62 16.92
CA GLU A 472 30.64 29.28 16.31
C GLU A 472 31.22 30.47 15.53
N GLN A 473 32.54 30.57 15.48
CA GLN A 473 33.24 31.51 14.58
C GLN A 473 33.33 30.89 13.18
N VAL A 474 32.81 31.56 12.19
CA VAL A 474 32.65 31.02 10.85
C VAL A 474 33.16 31.97 9.79
N ARG A 475 33.59 31.41 8.63
CA ARG A 475 33.93 32.19 7.44
C ARG A 475 33.11 31.67 6.26
N ILE A 476 32.60 32.56 5.42
CA ILE A 476 31.90 32.21 4.21
C ILE A 476 32.92 31.69 3.19
N ALA A 477 32.78 30.41 2.80
CA ALA A 477 33.64 29.78 1.80
C ALA A 477 33.13 30.07 0.39
N ARG A 478 31.83 30.08 0.19
CA ARG A 478 31.18 30.41 -1.10
C ARG A 478 29.75 30.93 -0.87
N TYR A 479 29.27 31.68 -1.86
CA TYR A 479 27.88 32.17 -1.87
C TYR A 479 27.32 32.25 -3.29
N ARG A 480 25.98 32.24 -3.42
CA ARG A 480 25.29 32.50 -4.69
C ARG A 480 23.95 33.20 -4.46
N ARG A 481 23.46 33.90 -5.48
CA ARG A 481 22.13 34.49 -5.49
C ARG A 481 21.12 33.48 -6.01
N VAL A 482 19.93 33.47 -5.43
CA VAL A 482 18.80 32.61 -5.83
C VAL A 482 17.55 33.44 -5.97
N THR A 483 16.86 33.33 -7.11
CA THR A 483 15.60 34.03 -7.34
C THR A 483 14.48 33.00 -7.49
N SER A 484 13.47 33.07 -6.64
CA SER A 484 12.30 32.20 -6.69
C SER A 484 11.04 33.05 -6.58
N LYS A 485 10.10 32.89 -7.50
CA LYS A 485 8.82 33.62 -7.52
C LYS A 485 9.00 35.15 -7.38
N GLY A 486 10.05 35.71 -8.00
CA GLY A 486 10.37 37.14 -7.97
C GLY A 486 10.97 37.64 -6.65
N LYS A 487 11.29 36.77 -5.69
CA LYS A 487 12.01 37.10 -4.47
C LYS A 487 13.46 36.65 -4.55
N THR A 488 14.37 37.57 -4.22
CA THR A 488 15.81 37.25 -4.17
C THR A 488 16.21 36.83 -2.76
N SER A 489 17.08 35.85 -2.67
CA SER A 489 17.75 35.39 -1.46
C SER A 489 19.17 34.97 -1.80
N TYR A 490 20.00 34.77 -0.81
CA TYR A 490 21.39 34.33 -0.98
C TYR A 490 21.60 33.02 -0.23
N GLN A 491 22.42 32.16 -0.80
CA GLN A 491 22.87 30.91 -0.20
C GLN A 491 24.33 31.07 0.18
N LEU A 492 24.66 30.81 1.43
CA LEU A 492 26.01 30.88 1.99
C LEU A 492 26.46 29.49 2.44
N VAL A 493 27.70 29.14 2.19
CA VAL A 493 28.35 27.94 2.71
C VAL A 493 29.51 28.34 3.58
N PHE A 494 29.56 27.87 4.84
CA PHE A 494 30.61 28.17 5.79
C PHE A 494 31.63 27.03 5.87
N ASP A 495 32.89 27.36 6.29
CA ASP A 495 33.93 26.38 6.59
C ASP A 495 33.55 25.44 7.73
N ARG A 496 32.86 25.96 8.73
CA ARG A 496 32.25 25.22 9.86
C ARG A 496 30.92 25.87 10.25
N THR A 497 30.06 25.13 10.91
CA THR A 497 28.76 25.68 11.26
C THR A 497 28.11 24.98 12.45
N PRO A 498 27.45 25.76 13.36
CA PRO A 498 26.62 25.17 14.41
C PRO A 498 25.19 24.87 13.90
N PHE A 499 24.81 25.35 12.68
CA PHE A 499 23.50 25.18 12.12
C PHE A 499 23.29 23.78 11.56
N TYR A 500 22.28 23.06 12.02
CA TYR A 500 21.85 21.79 11.46
C TYR A 500 21.20 22.01 10.10
N GLY A 501 21.65 21.34 9.07
CA GLY A 501 21.05 21.36 7.73
C GLY A 501 19.88 20.37 7.65
N ASN A 502 18.78 20.79 7.03
CA ASN A 502 17.60 19.96 6.81
C ASN A 502 17.98 18.57 6.25
N SER A 503 17.78 17.55 7.05
CA SER A 503 18.10 16.15 6.70
C SER A 503 17.45 15.17 7.69
N GLY A 504 17.30 13.90 7.27
CA GLY A 504 16.76 12.85 8.14
C GLY A 504 15.34 13.14 8.69
N GLY A 505 14.56 13.99 8.01
CA GLY A 505 13.23 14.42 8.44
C GLY A 505 13.21 15.59 9.44
N GLN A 506 14.38 16.00 10.01
CA GLN A 506 14.44 17.18 10.85
C GLN A 506 14.69 18.43 10.01
N ILE A 507 13.89 19.48 10.23
CA ILE A 507 14.07 20.80 9.58
C ILE A 507 15.41 21.43 9.95
N GLY A 508 15.98 22.19 9.02
CA GLY A 508 17.19 22.96 9.27
C GLY A 508 17.00 24.10 10.26
N ASP A 509 18.05 24.44 10.97
CA ASP A 509 18.04 25.52 11.94
C ASP A 509 17.87 26.90 11.32
N ILE A 510 17.42 27.81 12.15
CA ILE A 510 17.41 29.24 11.89
C ILE A 510 18.23 29.97 12.97
N GLY A 511 18.52 31.22 12.70
CA GLY A 511 19.27 32.08 13.63
C GLY A 511 19.85 33.28 12.93
N TYR A 512 21.10 33.63 13.19
CA TYR A 512 21.78 34.77 12.54
C TYR A 512 23.31 34.58 12.50
N ILE A 513 23.93 35.33 11.62
CA ILE A 513 25.38 35.59 11.66
C ILE A 513 25.59 37.06 11.98
N GLU A 514 26.63 37.37 12.76
CA GLU A 514 26.97 38.75 13.14
C GLU A 514 28.46 38.98 13.20
N ASN A 515 28.85 40.22 12.97
CA ASN A 515 30.17 40.75 13.25
C ASN A 515 30.05 42.11 13.96
N ALA A 516 31.11 42.94 14.01
CA ALA A 516 31.05 44.24 14.66
C ALA A 516 30.11 45.24 13.97
N ASP A 517 29.90 45.06 12.66
CA ASP A 517 29.23 46.07 11.80
C ASP A 517 27.79 45.70 11.43
N GLU A 518 27.48 44.39 11.29
CA GLU A 518 26.20 43.91 10.80
C GLU A 518 25.73 42.59 11.47
N ARG A 519 24.40 42.38 11.44
CA ARG A 519 23.72 41.14 11.82
C ARG A 519 22.76 40.71 10.72
N ILE A 520 22.92 39.50 10.20
CA ILE A 520 22.13 38.98 9.10
C ILE A 520 21.40 37.69 9.55
N ALA A 521 20.08 37.67 9.33
CA ALA A 521 19.24 36.54 9.71
C ALA A 521 19.46 35.35 8.76
N VAL A 522 19.74 34.18 9.31
CA VAL A 522 19.65 32.88 8.64
C VAL A 522 18.23 32.36 8.77
N VAL A 523 17.50 32.36 7.66
CA VAL A 523 16.05 32.04 7.65
C VAL A 523 15.75 30.54 7.39
N ALA A 524 16.72 29.82 6.87
CA ALA A 524 16.68 28.35 6.72
C ALA A 524 18.08 27.80 6.51
N THR A 525 18.26 26.51 6.81
CA THR A 525 19.50 25.79 6.57
C THR A 525 19.20 24.45 5.90
N GLU A 526 19.79 24.22 4.72
CA GLU A 526 19.62 23.03 3.91
C GLU A 526 20.91 22.22 3.84
N LYS A 527 20.81 20.93 3.49
CA LYS A 527 21.97 20.09 3.24
C LYS A 527 21.92 19.55 1.82
N GLU A 528 22.96 19.82 1.03
CA GLU A 528 23.05 19.41 -0.37
C GLU A 528 24.48 18.94 -0.67
N ASN A 529 24.62 17.72 -1.20
CA ASN A 529 25.91 17.15 -1.63
C ASN A 529 27.06 17.27 -0.57
N GLY A 530 26.73 17.03 0.71
CA GLY A 530 27.71 17.12 1.81
C GLY A 530 27.95 18.53 2.33
N LEU A 531 27.38 19.55 1.70
CA LEU A 531 27.48 20.95 2.12
C LEU A 531 26.28 21.36 2.95
N ILE A 532 26.48 22.23 3.93
CA ILE A 532 25.43 22.88 4.71
C ILE A 532 25.27 24.30 4.18
N ILE A 533 24.08 24.56 3.63
CA ILE A 533 23.73 25.80 2.91
C ILE A 533 22.81 26.65 3.78
N HIS A 534 23.27 27.86 4.11
CA HIS A 534 22.53 28.83 4.93
C HIS A 534 21.83 29.83 4.03
N ILE A 535 20.52 29.97 4.16
CA ILE A 535 19.68 30.85 3.35
C ILE A 535 19.48 32.16 4.11
N VAL A 536 19.92 33.27 3.48
CA VAL A 536 19.78 34.63 4.00
C VAL A 536 19.05 35.52 2.99
N ARG A 537 18.41 36.59 3.48
CA ARG A 537 17.69 37.53 2.58
C ARG A 537 18.60 38.58 1.99
N GLU A 538 19.69 38.88 2.65
CA GLU A 538 20.65 39.92 2.29
C GLU A 538 22.05 39.32 2.34
N LEU A 539 22.92 39.71 1.37
CA LEU A 539 24.32 39.32 1.37
C LEU A 539 25.09 40.24 2.32
N PRO A 540 26.03 39.76 3.15
CA PRO A 540 26.92 40.60 3.94
C PRO A 540 27.61 41.66 3.09
N GLU A 541 27.82 42.87 3.66
CA GLU A 541 28.55 43.95 2.97
C GLU A 541 29.97 43.49 2.61
N ASN A 542 30.62 42.77 3.52
CA ASN A 542 31.90 42.09 3.27
C ASN A 542 31.81 40.60 3.48
N PRO A 543 31.50 39.78 2.46
CA PRO A 543 31.38 38.34 2.60
C PRO A 543 32.69 37.63 2.98
N ALA A 544 33.86 38.28 2.79
CA ALA A 544 35.17 37.73 3.19
C ALA A 544 35.51 37.94 4.67
N ALA A 545 34.69 38.69 5.40
CA ALA A 545 34.87 38.90 6.85
C ALA A 545 34.58 37.61 7.66
N GLY A 546 35.10 37.60 8.89
CA GLY A 546 34.70 36.56 9.87
C GLY A 546 33.39 36.94 10.53
N PHE A 547 32.55 35.95 10.83
CA PHE A 547 31.28 36.10 11.51
C PHE A 547 31.17 35.19 12.72
N THR A 548 30.37 35.58 13.69
CA THR A 548 29.86 34.70 14.73
C THR A 548 28.49 34.18 14.27
N ALA A 549 28.37 32.87 14.05
CA ALA A 549 27.14 32.20 13.74
C ALA A 549 26.41 31.80 15.03
N VAL A 550 25.12 32.16 15.17
CA VAL A 550 24.33 31.91 16.39
C VAL A 550 22.99 31.25 15.99
N VAL A 551 22.78 30.05 16.49
CA VAL A 551 21.54 29.28 16.29
C VAL A 551 20.47 29.77 17.24
N ASP A 552 19.21 29.81 16.81
CA ASP A 552 18.05 30.05 17.68
C ASP A 552 17.91 28.87 18.67
N ALA A 553 18.37 29.08 19.89
CA ALA A 553 18.43 28.05 20.93
C ALA A 553 17.06 27.46 21.29
N ALA A 554 16.02 28.31 21.32
CA ALA A 554 14.68 27.87 21.70
C ALA A 554 14.08 26.94 20.63
N LYS A 555 14.21 27.31 19.36
CA LYS A 555 13.71 26.48 18.25
C LYS A 555 14.52 25.20 18.06
N ARG A 556 15.84 25.26 18.21
CA ARG A 556 16.71 24.06 18.21
C ARG A 556 16.30 23.08 19.31
N GLN A 557 16.09 23.59 20.54
CA GLN A 557 15.69 22.74 21.67
C GLN A 557 14.31 22.10 21.42
N ALA A 558 13.34 22.86 20.91
CA ALA A 558 12.01 22.35 20.59
C ALA A 558 12.08 21.26 19.49
N ALA A 559 12.88 21.49 18.44
CA ALA A 559 13.10 20.49 17.38
C ALA A 559 13.80 19.24 17.94
N ALA A 560 14.81 19.39 18.79
CA ALA A 560 15.52 18.29 19.45
C ALA A 560 14.60 17.48 20.38
N ASN A 561 13.69 18.13 21.11
CA ASN A 561 12.67 17.48 21.93
C ASN A 561 11.69 16.66 21.07
N ASN A 562 11.17 17.24 20.00
CA ASN A 562 10.29 16.56 19.05
C ASN A 562 11.01 15.38 18.37
N HIS A 563 12.28 15.52 18.02
CA HIS A 563 13.05 14.43 17.41
C HIS A 563 13.26 13.27 18.39
N THR A 564 13.65 13.56 19.63
CA THR A 564 13.78 12.54 20.66
C THR A 564 12.44 11.85 20.95
N ALA A 565 11.33 12.62 21.01
CA ALA A 565 10.00 12.08 21.16
C ALA A 565 9.59 11.16 20.00
N THR A 566 10.07 11.45 18.77
CA THR A 566 9.84 10.59 17.61
C THR A 566 10.47 9.21 17.81
N HIS A 567 11.72 9.12 18.31
CA HIS A 567 12.36 7.84 18.63
C HIS A 567 11.62 7.07 19.72
N LEU A 568 11.24 7.73 20.81
CA LEU A 568 10.47 7.10 21.89
C LEU A 568 9.10 6.61 21.38
N MET A 569 8.45 7.37 20.52
CA MET A 569 7.17 6.99 19.91
C MET A 569 7.32 5.80 18.95
N HIS A 570 8.38 5.78 18.15
CA HIS A 570 8.68 4.65 17.26
C HIS A 570 8.84 3.35 18.06
N GLU A 571 9.60 3.38 19.14
CA GLU A 571 9.73 2.23 20.05
C GLU A 571 8.38 1.84 20.68
N ALA A 572 7.59 2.82 21.16
CA ALA A 572 6.28 2.58 21.74
C ALA A 572 5.30 1.96 20.74
N LEU A 573 5.27 2.45 19.48
CA LEU A 573 4.47 1.88 18.40
C LEU A 573 4.83 0.41 18.13
N ARG A 574 6.13 0.08 18.12
CA ARG A 574 6.58 -1.32 17.96
C ARG A 574 6.17 -2.21 19.12
N LYS A 575 6.14 -1.68 20.34
CA LYS A 575 5.68 -2.42 21.53
C LYS A 575 4.17 -2.68 21.50
N VAL A 576 3.37 -1.71 21.04
CA VAL A 576 1.90 -1.79 21.05
C VAL A 576 1.36 -2.53 19.81
N LEU A 577 1.90 -2.23 18.63
CA LEU A 577 1.36 -2.74 17.36
C LEU A 577 2.15 -3.94 16.83
N GLY A 578 3.41 -4.09 17.23
CA GLY A 578 4.27 -5.19 16.77
C GLY A 578 5.50 -4.75 15.98
N GLN A 579 6.40 -5.71 15.73
CA GLN A 579 7.72 -5.47 15.13
C GLN A 579 7.69 -5.06 13.65
N HIS A 580 6.54 -5.21 12.96
CA HIS A 580 6.32 -4.78 11.58
C HIS A 580 6.27 -3.26 11.39
N VAL A 581 6.18 -2.50 12.49
CA VAL A 581 6.21 -1.03 12.44
C VAL A 581 7.61 -0.56 12.06
N GLU A 582 7.70 0.06 10.88
CA GLU A 582 8.92 0.67 10.34
C GLU A 582 8.61 2.11 9.90
N GLN A 583 9.57 3.00 10.07
CA GLN A 583 9.46 4.36 9.56
C GLN A 583 9.39 4.37 8.02
N LYS A 584 8.38 5.05 7.48
CA LYS A 584 8.22 5.30 6.02
C LYS A 584 8.45 6.78 5.68
N GLY A 585 8.40 7.64 6.66
CA GLY A 585 8.69 9.06 6.55
C GLY A 585 8.69 9.72 7.92
N SER A 586 9.39 10.84 8.04
CA SER A 586 9.42 11.65 9.26
C SER A 586 9.50 13.13 8.89
N MET A 587 8.89 13.98 9.70
CA MET A 587 9.08 15.43 9.68
C MET A 587 9.10 15.93 11.12
N VAL A 588 10.17 16.59 11.48
CA VAL A 588 10.39 17.13 12.82
C VAL A 588 10.66 18.63 12.71
N THR A 589 9.75 19.43 13.26
CA THR A 589 9.88 20.89 13.38
C THR A 589 9.82 21.30 14.84
N PRO A 590 10.12 22.55 15.20
CA PRO A 590 9.91 23.04 16.56
C PRO A 590 8.45 22.94 17.04
N GLU A 591 7.48 23.06 16.14
CA GLU A 591 6.06 23.13 16.42
C GLU A 591 5.36 21.78 16.48
N ILE A 592 5.82 20.81 15.66
CA ILE A 592 5.14 19.50 15.47
C ILE A 592 6.12 18.45 15.01
N LEU A 593 5.89 17.22 15.42
CA LEU A 593 6.48 16.03 14.82
C LEU A 593 5.42 15.25 14.03
N ARG A 594 5.83 14.68 12.92
CA ARG A 594 5.01 13.83 12.06
C ARG A 594 5.78 12.56 11.75
N PHE A 595 5.14 11.42 11.94
CA PHE A 595 5.74 10.12 11.75
C PHE A 595 4.86 9.23 10.90
N ASP A 596 5.37 8.81 9.75
CA ASP A 596 4.72 7.92 8.82
C ASP A 596 5.29 6.52 9.01
N PHE A 597 4.45 5.52 9.23
CA PHE A 597 4.91 4.17 9.57
C PHE A 597 4.06 3.09 8.91
N SER A 598 4.66 1.91 8.73
CA SER A 598 3.95 0.74 8.20
C SER A 598 2.98 0.19 9.22
N HIS A 599 1.68 0.22 8.89
CA HIS A 599 0.63 -0.44 9.64
C HIS A 599 -0.62 -0.59 8.76
N PHE A 600 -1.28 -1.72 8.85
CA PHE A 600 -2.33 -2.13 7.92
C PHE A 600 -3.73 -1.61 8.28
N GLN A 601 -3.98 -1.23 9.52
CA GLN A 601 -5.31 -0.78 9.99
C GLN A 601 -5.25 0.56 10.72
N LYS A 602 -6.43 1.18 10.95
CA LYS A 602 -6.56 2.36 11.80
C LYS A 602 -6.29 1.99 13.26
N MET A 603 -5.48 2.80 13.94
CA MET A 603 -5.25 2.62 15.37
C MET A 603 -6.52 2.91 16.19
N THR A 604 -6.75 2.09 17.19
CA THR A 604 -7.83 2.32 18.15
C THR A 604 -7.50 3.44 19.13
N PRO A 605 -8.50 4.12 19.71
CA PRO A 605 -8.25 5.11 20.77
C PRO A 605 -7.46 4.56 21.97
N GLN A 606 -7.59 3.25 22.25
CA GLN A 606 -6.85 2.59 23.33
C GLN A 606 -5.38 2.42 22.97
N GLU A 607 -5.06 1.96 21.77
CA GLU A 607 -3.67 1.83 21.29
C GLU A 607 -2.96 3.19 21.23
N LEU A 608 -3.64 4.24 20.73
CA LEU A 608 -3.09 5.60 20.73
C LEU A 608 -2.77 6.09 22.14
N ARG A 609 -3.67 5.83 23.08
CA ARG A 609 -3.47 6.19 24.52
C ARG A 609 -2.31 5.39 25.12
N GLU A 610 -2.18 4.13 24.80
CA GLU A 610 -1.10 3.28 25.29
C GLU A 610 0.27 3.75 24.77
N VAL A 611 0.38 4.08 23.48
CA VAL A 611 1.58 4.69 22.89
C VAL A 611 1.93 6.00 23.61
N GLU A 612 0.95 6.90 23.77
CA GLU A 612 1.14 8.19 24.46
C GLU A 612 1.61 7.99 25.91
N MET A 613 1.03 7.03 26.62
CA MET A 613 1.41 6.68 28.00
C MET A 613 2.83 6.12 28.08
N LEU A 614 3.24 5.27 27.14
CA LEU A 614 4.60 4.70 27.08
C LEU A 614 5.65 5.79 26.82
N VAL A 615 5.41 6.68 25.88
CA VAL A 615 6.30 7.82 25.59
C VAL A 615 6.42 8.72 26.83
N ASN A 616 5.30 9.13 27.43
CA ASN A 616 5.31 9.98 28.63
C ASN A 616 5.94 9.27 29.86
N ARG A 617 5.91 7.95 29.92
CA ARG A 617 6.65 7.17 30.94
C ARG A 617 8.16 7.30 30.72
N ALA A 618 8.63 7.18 29.49
CA ALA A 618 10.04 7.36 29.14
C ALA A 618 10.51 8.82 29.37
N VAL A 619 9.66 9.80 29.11
CA VAL A 619 9.92 11.21 29.45
C VAL A 619 10.14 11.37 30.95
N ARG A 620 9.23 10.85 31.78
CA ARG A 620 9.34 10.92 33.27
C ARG A 620 10.51 10.13 33.83
N ALA A 621 10.97 9.08 33.11
CA ALA A 621 12.16 8.32 33.52
C ALA A 621 13.45 9.11 33.35
N ASN A 622 13.41 10.21 32.62
CA ASN A 622 14.52 11.15 32.42
C ASN A 622 15.81 10.47 31.98
N TYR A 623 15.73 9.58 30.97
CA TYR A 623 16.90 8.91 30.42
C TYR A 623 17.87 9.92 29.79
N PRO A 624 19.19 9.87 30.12
CA PRO A 624 20.18 10.73 29.49
C PRO A 624 20.40 10.31 28.04
N LEU A 625 20.89 11.23 27.22
CA LEU A 625 21.40 10.94 25.90
C LEU A 625 22.70 10.14 26.02
N GLU A 626 22.70 8.94 25.47
CA GLU A 626 23.90 8.14 25.25
C GLU A 626 24.15 8.10 23.73
N GLU A 627 25.31 8.61 23.29
CA GLU A 627 25.65 8.60 21.87
C GLU A 627 27.03 8.02 21.59
N ASN A 628 27.13 7.27 20.48
CA ASN A 628 28.41 6.89 19.88
C ASN A 628 28.43 7.43 18.43
N ARG A 629 29.29 8.41 18.18
CA ARG A 629 29.41 9.11 16.89
C ARG A 629 30.22 8.34 15.85
N GLU A 630 30.91 7.27 16.26
CA GLU A 630 31.82 6.50 15.41
C GLU A 630 31.57 4.98 15.53
N ALA A 631 30.33 4.57 15.82
CA ALA A 631 30.01 3.16 15.92
C ALA A 631 30.17 2.47 14.56
N THR A 632 30.58 1.19 14.55
CA THR A 632 30.53 0.36 13.35
C THR A 632 29.11 -0.20 13.15
N LYS A 633 28.81 -0.67 11.94
CA LYS A 633 27.51 -1.31 11.68
C LYS A 633 27.31 -2.55 12.54
N GLU A 634 28.33 -3.37 12.72
CA GLU A 634 28.29 -4.58 13.55
C GLU A 634 28.04 -4.26 15.04
N GLU A 635 28.61 -3.16 15.56
CA GLU A 635 28.33 -2.70 16.92
C GLU A 635 26.87 -2.24 17.06
N ALA A 636 26.35 -1.51 16.08
CA ALA A 636 24.97 -1.06 16.05
C ALA A 636 23.97 -2.23 16.00
N GLU A 637 24.23 -3.23 15.16
CA GLU A 637 23.43 -4.45 15.07
C GLU A 637 23.43 -5.25 16.38
N LYS A 638 24.60 -5.43 17.02
CA LYS A 638 24.71 -6.11 18.32
C LYS A 638 23.96 -5.38 19.43
N CYS A 639 23.85 -4.06 19.34
CA CYS A 639 23.07 -3.26 20.28
C CYS A 639 21.57 -3.25 19.95
N GLY A 640 21.13 -3.90 18.87
CA GLY A 640 19.75 -3.89 18.41
C GLY A 640 19.28 -2.52 17.91
N ALA A 641 20.22 -1.70 17.41
CA ALA A 641 19.92 -0.37 16.91
C ALA A 641 19.00 -0.44 15.69
N MET A 642 17.97 0.39 15.67
CA MET A 642 17.11 0.54 14.51
C MET A 642 17.84 1.29 13.40
N MET A 643 17.84 0.69 12.20
CA MET A 643 18.43 1.25 11.01
C MET A 643 17.32 1.57 10.01
N LEU A 644 17.31 2.78 9.45
CA LEU A 644 16.33 3.15 8.42
C LEU A 644 16.64 2.46 7.09
N PHE A 645 15.64 1.84 6.50
CA PHE A 645 15.78 1.16 5.23
C PHE A 645 16.05 2.14 4.07
N GLY A 646 17.09 1.84 3.28
CA GLY A 646 17.42 2.58 2.06
C GLY A 646 18.40 3.73 2.24
N GLU A 647 18.85 4.03 3.43
CA GLU A 647 19.97 4.96 3.65
C GLU A 647 21.31 4.24 3.44
N LYS A 648 22.19 4.88 2.65
CA LYS A 648 23.58 4.42 2.51
C LYS A 648 24.38 4.90 3.71
N TYR A 649 24.47 4.07 4.72
CA TYR A 649 25.35 4.33 5.86
C TYR A 649 26.81 4.12 5.46
N GLY A 650 27.68 5.07 5.85
CA GLY A 650 29.13 4.90 5.75
C GLY A 650 29.66 3.79 6.66
N ASP A 651 30.99 3.59 6.68
CA ASP A 651 31.63 2.61 7.57
C ASP A 651 31.47 2.97 9.05
N LYS A 652 31.30 4.27 9.35
CA LYS A 652 31.03 4.82 10.68
C LYS A 652 29.65 5.46 10.71
N VAL A 653 28.88 5.19 11.77
CA VAL A 653 27.52 5.66 11.98
C VAL A 653 27.36 6.27 13.37
N ARG A 654 26.46 7.25 13.50
CA ARG A 654 26.09 7.80 14.81
C ARG A 654 24.93 7.01 15.38
N MET A 655 25.15 6.36 16.53
CA MET A 655 24.14 5.63 17.30
C MET A 655 23.68 6.50 18.48
N VAL A 656 22.37 6.63 18.64
CA VAL A 656 21.71 7.41 19.70
C VAL A 656 20.85 6.46 20.53
N ARG A 657 20.97 6.57 21.85
CA ARG A 657 20.22 5.74 22.81
C ARG A 657 19.55 6.59 23.88
N PHE A 658 18.30 6.25 24.20
CA PHE A 658 17.54 6.73 25.35
C PHE A 658 16.86 5.54 26.04
N GLY A 659 17.48 5.01 27.09
CA GLY A 659 16.99 3.79 27.76
C GLY A 659 16.99 2.59 26.81
N SER A 660 15.81 2.05 26.50
CA SER A 660 15.65 0.92 25.57
C SER A 660 15.53 1.33 24.09
N SER A 661 15.29 2.60 23.80
CA SER A 661 15.25 3.12 22.41
C SER A 661 16.66 3.32 21.90
N VAL A 662 17.03 2.63 20.80
CA VAL A 662 18.36 2.70 20.17
C VAL A 662 18.19 2.83 18.67
N GLU A 663 18.70 3.91 18.07
CA GLU A 663 18.54 4.17 16.62
C GLU A 663 19.82 4.76 16.02
N LEU A 664 20.05 4.53 14.73
CA LEU A 664 21.04 5.25 13.95
C LEU A 664 20.44 6.58 13.50
N CYS A 665 20.98 7.70 13.97
CA CYS A 665 20.42 9.00 13.71
C CYS A 665 21.46 10.13 13.64
N GLY A 666 21.40 10.92 12.55
CA GLY A 666 22.21 12.13 12.36
C GLY A 666 21.57 13.42 12.89
N GLY A 667 20.35 13.36 13.43
CA GLY A 667 19.63 14.53 13.92
C GLY A 667 20.10 15.07 15.26
N THR A 668 19.57 16.22 15.67
CA THR A 668 19.84 16.78 17.01
C THR A 668 18.84 16.23 18.02
N HIS A 669 19.32 15.94 19.23
CA HIS A 669 18.55 15.35 20.29
C HIS A 669 18.67 16.15 21.60
N THR A 670 17.67 16.02 22.47
CA THR A 670 17.73 16.60 23.81
C THR A 670 18.74 15.85 24.68
N SER A 671 19.33 16.53 25.66
CA SER A 671 20.32 15.92 26.58
C SER A 671 19.73 14.87 27.52
N ALA A 672 18.42 14.91 27.79
CA ALA A 672 17.70 13.92 28.56
C ALA A 672 16.22 13.96 28.20
N THR A 673 15.51 12.82 28.30
CA THR A 673 14.11 12.71 27.92
C THR A 673 13.17 13.58 28.76
N GLY A 674 13.56 13.95 29.98
CA GLY A 674 12.78 14.86 30.82
C GLY A 674 12.59 16.26 30.22
N ASN A 675 13.53 16.74 29.40
CA ASN A 675 13.45 18.03 28.72
C ASN A 675 12.33 18.10 27.66
N ILE A 676 11.80 16.97 27.23
CA ILE A 676 10.65 16.87 26.30
C ILE A 676 9.40 17.49 26.93
N GLY A 677 9.25 17.43 28.26
CA GLY A 677 8.07 17.87 28.99
C GLY A 677 6.91 16.90 28.83
N PHE A 678 5.81 17.32 28.20
CA PHE A 678 4.65 16.47 27.95
C PHE A 678 4.55 16.15 26.46
N PHE A 679 4.30 14.87 26.13
CA PHE A 679 4.07 14.41 24.76
C PHE A 679 2.57 14.19 24.53
N LYS A 680 2.01 14.73 23.45
CA LYS A 680 0.61 14.60 23.08
C LYS A 680 0.43 14.24 21.61
N ILE A 681 -0.31 13.14 21.35
CA ILE A 681 -0.75 12.78 19.99
C ILE A 681 -1.95 13.67 19.64
N LEU A 682 -1.91 14.29 18.45
CA LEU A 682 -2.97 15.15 17.92
C LEU A 682 -3.91 14.37 17.01
N ASN A 683 -3.34 13.61 16.10
CA ASN A 683 -4.08 12.94 15.04
C ASN A 683 -3.39 11.66 14.58
N GLU A 684 -4.20 10.71 14.11
CA GLU A 684 -3.76 9.51 13.40
C GLU A 684 -4.59 9.35 12.14
N SER A 685 -3.95 9.18 10.99
CA SER A 685 -4.60 9.11 9.68
C SER A 685 -3.91 8.15 8.72
N ALA A 686 -4.63 7.73 7.67
CA ALA A 686 -4.05 6.99 6.57
C ALA A 686 -3.39 7.95 5.57
N ILE A 687 -2.22 7.59 5.04
CA ILE A 687 -1.58 8.28 3.92
C ILE A 687 -1.75 7.48 2.64
N SER A 688 -1.50 6.19 2.75
CA SER A 688 -1.68 5.23 1.68
C SER A 688 -2.01 3.87 2.29
N ALA A 689 -2.39 2.90 1.46
CA ALA A 689 -2.61 1.55 1.95
C ALA A 689 -1.33 1.01 2.61
N GLY A 690 -1.47 0.51 3.84
CA GLY A 690 -0.37 0.00 4.64
C GLY A 690 0.56 1.07 5.26
N VAL A 691 0.24 2.38 5.15
CA VAL A 691 1.01 3.46 5.77
C VAL A 691 0.09 4.37 6.57
N ARG A 692 0.37 4.49 7.86
CA ARG A 692 -0.32 5.36 8.80
C ARG A 692 0.56 6.56 9.16
N ARG A 693 -0.04 7.65 9.55
CA ARG A 693 0.60 8.89 10.01
C ARG A 693 0.13 9.23 11.41
N ILE A 694 1.08 9.51 12.29
CA ILE A 694 0.82 10.18 13.57
C ILE A 694 1.39 11.59 13.51
N GLU A 695 0.63 12.53 14.00
CA GLU A 695 1.05 13.90 14.29
C GLU A 695 1.00 14.11 15.80
N ALA A 696 2.08 14.64 16.36
CA ALA A 696 2.21 14.85 17.80
C ALA A 696 3.03 16.09 18.12
N VAL A 697 2.95 16.53 19.35
CA VAL A 697 3.62 17.73 19.89
C VAL A 697 4.24 17.44 21.26
N THR A 698 5.21 18.27 21.64
CA THR A 698 5.88 18.16 22.96
C THR A 698 5.88 19.51 23.69
N GLY A 699 6.21 19.47 24.98
CA GLY A 699 6.50 20.63 25.82
C GLY A 699 5.43 21.69 25.79
N GLU A 700 5.83 22.96 25.66
CA GLU A 700 4.95 24.13 25.69
C GLU A 700 3.78 24.03 24.71
N ARG A 701 4.01 23.46 23.51
CA ARG A 701 2.93 23.29 22.52
C ARG A 701 1.86 22.30 23.00
N ALA A 702 2.26 21.23 23.67
CA ALA A 702 1.34 20.27 24.27
C ALA A 702 0.54 20.90 25.41
N GLU A 703 1.19 21.71 26.26
CA GLU A 703 0.54 22.48 27.34
C GLU A 703 -0.51 23.44 26.80
N GLN A 704 -0.18 24.21 25.76
CA GLN A 704 -1.13 25.13 25.11
C GLN A 704 -2.40 24.42 24.61
N ILE A 705 -2.27 23.22 24.06
CA ILE A 705 -3.42 22.45 23.58
C ILE A 705 -4.27 21.94 24.76
N ILE A 706 -3.62 21.53 25.86
CA ILE A 706 -4.35 21.09 27.07
C ILE A 706 -5.13 22.29 27.64
N TYR A 707 -4.49 23.44 27.82
CA TYR A 707 -5.15 24.64 28.33
C TYR A 707 -6.30 25.10 27.43
N ALA A 708 -6.13 25.07 26.10
CA ALA A 708 -7.23 25.42 25.19
C ALA A 708 -8.42 24.45 25.33
N ALA A 709 -8.16 23.15 25.55
CA ALA A 709 -9.22 22.18 25.81
C ALA A 709 -9.91 22.43 27.16
N GLU A 710 -9.15 22.77 28.21
CA GLU A 710 -9.69 23.11 29.53
C GLU A 710 -10.52 24.39 29.47
N ASP A 711 -10.03 25.44 28.76
CA ASP A 711 -10.77 26.72 28.58
C ASP A 711 -12.08 26.45 27.83
N THR A 712 -12.05 25.66 26.75
CA THR A 712 -13.27 25.28 26.02
C THR A 712 -14.28 24.56 26.93
N MET A 713 -13.81 23.61 27.76
CA MET A 713 -14.69 22.90 28.69
C MET A 713 -15.25 23.83 29.75
N ARG A 714 -14.48 24.80 30.23
CA ARG A 714 -14.92 25.84 31.16
C ARG A 714 -16.00 26.72 30.55
N ASP A 715 -15.74 27.23 29.33
CA ASP A 715 -16.71 28.08 28.60
C ASP A 715 -18.03 27.35 28.37
N ILE A 716 -18.00 26.07 28.00
CA ILE A 716 -19.22 25.25 27.87
C ILE A 716 -19.92 25.09 29.21
N SER A 717 -19.16 24.81 30.29
CA SER A 717 -19.69 24.70 31.65
C SER A 717 -20.39 25.98 32.08
N ASP A 718 -19.76 27.13 31.85
CA ASP A 718 -20.27 28.45 32.16
C ASP A 718 -21.52 28.79 31.33
N TYR A 719 -21.51 28.50 30.03
CA TYR A 719 -22.67 28.68 29.13
C TYR A 719 -23.88 27.82 29.58
N LEU A 720 -23.63 26.59 30.02
CA LEU A 720 -24.66 25.67 30.48
C LEU A 720 -25.06 25.93 31.96
N HIS A 721 -24.36 26.80 32.66
CA HIS A 721 -24.49 27.02 34.11
C HIS A 721 -24.46 25.72 34.93
N ASN A 722 -23.60 24.75 34.48
CA ASN A 722 -23.51 23.44 35.11
C ASN A 722 -22.12 22.84 34.99
N PRO A 723 -21.41 22.53 36.08
CA PRO A 723 -20.07 21.93 36.06
C PRO A 723 -20.08 20.52 35.48
N GLN A 724 -21.22 19.84 35.44
CA GLN A 724 -21.37 18.51 34.87
C GLN A 724 -21.80 18.60 33.39
N VAL A 725 -20.90 19.10 32.53
CA VAL A 725 -21.15 19.46 31.13
C VAL A 725 -21.85 18.33 30.34
N LEU A 726 -21.35 17.09 30.45
CA LEU A 726 -21.94 15.96 29.73
C LEU A 726 -23.38 15.66 30.12
N GLN A 727 -23.69 15.77 31.43
CA GLN A 727 -25.04 15.54 31.93
C GLN A 727 -25.98 16.69 31.53
N ALA A 728 -25.50 17.92 31.58
CA ALA A 728 -26.25 19.09 31.12
C ALA A 728 -26.60 19.01 29.62
N VAL A 729 -25.66 18.66 28.79
CA VAL A 729 -25.88 18.45 27.33
C VAL A 729 -26.90 17.32 27.10
N LYS A 730 -26.77 16.17 27.75
CA LYS A 730 -27.76 15.08 27.64
C LYS A 730 -29.16 15.53 28.00
N LYS A 731 -29.29 16.21 29.14
CA LYS A 731 -30.57 16.75 29.61
C LYS A 731 -31.15 17.77 28.64
N MET A 732 -30.30 18.62 28.01
CA MET A 732 -30.74 19.58 27.02
C MET A 732 -31.27 18.87 25.75
N PHE A 733 -30.63 17.80 25.29
CA PHE A 733 -31.13 16.99 24.18
C PHE A 733 -32.47 16.33 24.50
N GLU A 734 -32.60 15.69 25.67
CA GLU A 734 -33.85 15.08 26.14
C GLU A 734 -34.98 16.10 26.27
N SER A 735 -34.66 17.29 26.82
CA SER A 735 -35.63 18.38 26.93
C SER A 735 -36.05 18.95 25.58
N ASN A 736 -35.12 19.09 24.65
CA ASN A 736 -35.43 19.54 23.29
C ASN A 736 -36.31 18.54 22.53
N GLU A 737 -36.05 17.24 22.69
CA GLU A 737 -36.89 16.18 22.11
C GLU A 737 -38.30 16.18 22.70
N ALA A 738 -38.41 16.35 24.02
CA ALA A 738 -39.69 16.45 24.71
C ALA A 738 -40.51 17.70 24.26
N LEU A 739 -39.85 18.87 24.22
CA LEU A 739 -40.48 20.11 23.73
C LEU A 739 -40.90 19.98 22.26
N SER A 740 -40.11 19.35 21.41
CA SER A 740 -40.47 19.12 20.03
C SER A 740 -41.74 18.25 19.88
N LYS A 741 -41.85 17.19 20.70
CA LYS A 741 -43.07 16.35 20.76
C LYS A 741 -44.29 17.12 21.29
N GLU A 742 -44.07 17.97 22.30
CA GLU A 742 -45.14 18.79 22.88
C GLU A 742 -45.65 19.82 21.85
N VAL A 743 -44.74 20.50 21.15
CA VAL A 743 -45.11 21.45 20.07
C VAL A 743 -45.85 20.75 18.95
N GLU A 744 -45.43 19.55 18.56
CA GLU A 744 -46.14 18.75 17.53
C GLU A 744 -47.54 18.36 18.01
N THR A 745 -47.70 17.97 19.28
CA THR A 745 -49.01 17.64 19.87
C THR A 745 -49.94 18.85 19.90
N MET A 746 -49.45 19.98 20.43
CA MET A 746 -50.21 21.24 20.44
C MET A 746 -50.63 21.67 19.05
N ARG A 747 -49.74 21.52 18.05
CA ARG A 747 -50.04 21.84 16.65
C ARG A 747 -51.14 20.94 16.10
N ARG A 748 -51.12 19.62 16.38
CA ARG A 748 -52.18 18.70 15.96
C ARG A 748 -53.53 19.04 16.58
N GLU A 749 -53.55 19.38 17.88
CA GLU A 749 -54.77 19.81 18.61
C GLU A 749 -55.32 21.12 18.03
N GLN A 750 -54.45 22.10 17.77
CA GLN A 750 -54.82 23.36 17.13
C GLN A 750 -55.41 23.14 15.74
N VAL A 751 -54.75 22.32 14.92
CA VAL A 751 -55.27 21.94 13.56
C VAL A 751 -56.64 21.29 13.65
N ALA A 752 -56.84 20.37 14.61
CA ALA A 752 -58.12 19.72 14.81
C ALA A 752 -59.24 20.69 15.20
N GLN A 753 -58.98 21.60 16.16
CA GLN A 753 -59.94 22.64 16.55
C GLN A 753 -60.29 23.61 15.43
N TRP A 754 -59.31 23.99 14.61
CA TRP A 754 -59.55 24.81 13.43
C TRP A 754 -60.39 24.09 12.38
N ALA A 755 -60.13 22.82 12.16
CA ALA A 755 -60.88 22.03 11.26
C ALA A 755 -62.36 21.93 11.66
N ASP A 756 -62.62 21.67 12.97
CA ASP A 756 -64.00 21.59 13.52
C ASP A 756 -64.74 22.95 13.37
N LYS A 757 -64.06 24.07 13.68
CA LYS A 757 -64.67 25.42 13.50
C LYS A 757 -64.98 25.70 12.02
N ILE A 758 -64.10 25.39 11.12
CA ILE A 758 -64.23 25.63 9.69
C ILE A 758 -65.37 24.79 9.12
N ILE A 759 -65.42 23.50 9.48
CA ILE A 759 -66.51 22.61 9.03
C ILE A 759 -67.88 23.09 9.55
N ALA A 760 -67.98 23.46 10.84
CA ALA A 760 -69.22 23.98 11.46
C ALA A 760 -69.71 25.29 10.83
N SER A 761 -68.78 26.12 10.36
CA SER A 761 -69.10 27.43 9.75
C SER A 761 -69.36 27.39 8.25
N THR A 762 -69.04 26.27 7.60
CA THR A 762 -69.16 26.10 6.13
C THR A 762 -70.22 25.09 5.77
N PRO A 763 -71.45 25.53 5.55
CA PRO A 763 -72.54 24.64 5.18
C PRO A 763 -72.37 24.08 3.75
N GLU A 764 -72.86 22.87 3.52
CA GLU A 764 -72.91 22.28 2.19
C GLU A 764 -73.87 23.08 1.31
N ARG A 765 -73.42 23.51 0.12
CA ARG A 765 -74.22 24.16 -0.89
C ARG A 765 -73.99 23.51 -2.28
N ARG A 766 -75.07 23.16 -2.94
CA ARG A 766 -75.04 22.49 -4.28
C ARG A 766 -74.14 21.25 -4.31
N GLY A 767 -74.17 20.45 -3.24
CA GLY A 767 -73.40 19.17 -3.17
C GLY A 767 -71.93 19.33 -2.82
N VAL A 768 -71.45 20.53 -2.45
CA VAL A 768 -70.05 20.78 -2.07
C VAL A 768 -69.96 21.63 -0.78
N GLN A 769 -68.91 21.38 -0.01
CA GLN A 769 -68.44 22.16 1.12
C GLN A 769 -67.25 23.00 0.75
N LEU A 770 -67.49 24.23 0.22
CA LEU A 770 -66.43 25.08 -0.35
C LEU A 770 -65.82 25.99 0.71
N ILE A 771 -64.50 25.91 0.83
CA ILE A 771 -63.63 26.75 1.65
C ILE A 771 -62.63 27.42 0.72
N ALA A 772 -62.81 28.73 0.48
CA ALA A 772 -61.88 29.53 -0.32
C ALA A 772 -61.43 30.74 0.53
N THR A 773 -60.14 30.81 0.92
CA THR A 773 -59.66 31.80 1.87
C THR A 773 -58.16 32.04 1.76
N GLN A 774 -57.69 33.17 2.29
CA GLN A 774 -56.28 33.41 2.56
C GLN A 774 -55.96 33.19 4.04
N THR A 775 -54.75 32.82 4.33
CA THR A 775 -54.23 32.65 5.70
C THR A 775 -52.80 33.14 5.85
N ASP A 776 -52.40 33.49 7.02
CA ASP A 776 -51.03 33.86 7.41
C ASP A 776 -50.24 32.66 8.02
N ARG A 777 -50.86 31.47 8.04
CA ARG A 777 -50.28 30.31 8.64
C ARG A 777 -49.19 29.69 7.74
N THR A 778 -48.26 28.97 8.40
CA THR A 778 -47.18 28.30 7.67
C THR A 778 -47.68 27.23 6.69
N PRO A 779 -46.93 26.93 5.64
CA PRO A 779 -47.29 25.88 4.67
C PRO A 779 -47.55 24.54 5.30
N GLU A 780 -46.76 24.18 6.37
CA GLU A 780 -46.95 22.92 7.10
C GLU A 780 -48.29 22.90 7.84
N PHE A 781 -48.67 24.01 8.48
CA PHE A 781 -49.96 24.10 9.16
C PHE A 781 -51.11 23.98 8.17
N VAL A 782 -51.03 24.68 7.01
CA VAL A 782 -52.04 24.63 5.96
C VAL A 782 -52.19 23.23 5.41
N LYS A 783 -51.09 22.51 5.22
CA LYS A 783 -51.07 21.13 4.80
C LYS A 783 -51.78 20.19 5.79
N ASP A 784 -51.38 20.27 7.06
CA ASP A 784 -51.97 19.45 8.13
C ASP A 784 -53.48 19.73 8.25
N LEU A 785 -53.88 21.01 8.18
CA LEU A 785 -55.27 21.41 8.21
C LEU A 785 -56.06 20.84 6.99
N ALA A 786 -55.47 20.91 5.79
CA ALA A 786 -56.10 20.38 4.58
C ALA A 786 -56.37 18.88 4.69
N TYR A 787 -55.37 18.10 5.21
CA TYR A 787 -55.57 16.65 5.44
C TYR A 787 -56.58 16.37 6.53
N CYS A 788 -56.61 17.15 7.60
CA CYS A 788 -57.57 17.04 8.70
C CYS A 788 -59.01 17.33 8.23
N LEU A 789 -59.19 18.38 7.41
CA LEU A 789 -60.49 18.72 6.79
C LEU A 789 -60.98 17.63 5.82
N ARG A 790 -60.08 17.10 5.00
CA ARG A 790 -60.41 16.04 4.04
C ARG A 790 -60.96 14.78 4.72
N ALA A 791 -60.31 14.39 5.84
CA ALA A 791 -60.72 13.22 6.62
C ALA A 791 -62.10 13.35 7.26
N ARG A 792 -62.63 14.59 7.43
CA ARG A 792 -63.89 14.89 8.09
C ARG A 792 -65.00 15.34 7.16
N ALA A 793 -64.64 15.78 5.93
CA ALA A 793 -65.59 16.33 4.98
C ALA A 793 -65.39 15.66 3.59
N PRO A 794 -66.13 14.58 3.26
CA PRO A 794 -66.01 13.87 1.98
C PRO A 794 -66.30 14.74 0.73
N LYS A 795 -67.11 15.81 0.91
CA LYS A 795 -67.50 16.76 -0.12
C LYS A 795 -66.68 18.05 -0.09
N LEU A 796 -65.50 18.05 0.53
CA LEU A 796 -64.65 19.22 0.70
C LEU A 796 -64.10 19.72 -0.66
N VAL A 797 -64.13 21.01 -0.82
CA VAL A 797 -63.35 21.77 -1.77
C VAL A 797 -62.61 22.85 -1.00
N LEU A 798 -61.33 22.62 -0.68
CA LEU A 798 -60.48 23.63 -0.04
C LEU A 798 -59.57 24.27 -1.08
N VAL A 799 -59.63 25.59 -1.17
CA VAL A 799 -58.71 26.45 -1.92
C VAL A 799 -58.12 27.46 -0.98
N GLN A 800 -56.87 27.30 -0.56
CA GLN A 800 -56.27 28.17 0.44
C GLN A 800 -54.99 28.81 -0.10
N GLY A 801 -54.96 30.12 -0.01
CA GLY A 801 -53.77 30.93 -0.29
C GLY A 801 -53.00 31.30 1.01
N SER A 802 -51.69 31.31 0.95
CA SER A 802 -50.85 31.87 2.00
C SER A 802 -49.68 32.65 1.42
N VAL A 803 -49.15 33.62 2.17
CA VAL A 803 -47.95 34.38 1.80
C VAL A 803 -46.95 34.18 2.92
N ASN A 804 -45.80 33.57 2.60
CA ASN A 804 -44.74 33.34 3.55
C ASN A 804 -43.45 33.99 2.97
N ASP A 805 -42.78 34.82 3.73
CA ASP A 805 -41.58 35.56 3.31
C ASP A 805 -41.74 36.24 1.94
N GLY A 806 -42.92 36.84 1.72
CA GLY A 806 -43.25 37.51 0.47
C GLY A 806 -43.55 36.62 -0.75
N LYS A 807 -43.57 35.29 -0.56
CA LYS A 807 -43.87 34.33 -1.62
C LYS A 807 -45.27 33.76 -1.45
N PRO A 808 -46.13 33.90 -2.47
CA PRO A 808 -47.50 33.36 -2.43
C PRO A 808 -47.45 31.87 -2.67
N MET A 809 -48.32 31.14 -1.96
CA MET A 809 -48.59 29.72 -2.11
C MET A 809 -50.06 29.48 -2.20
N LEU A 810 -50.46 28.66 -3.16
CA LEU A 810 -51.81 28.18 -3.32
C LEU A 810 -51.89 26.70 -2.98
N THR A 811 -52.81 26.32 -2.09
CA THR A 811 -53.05 24.90 -1.73
C THR A 811 -54.47 24.53 -2.09
N VAL A 812 -54.63 23.41 -2.80
CA VAL A 812 -55.94 22.84 -3.12
C VAL A 812 -56.05 21.43 -2.55
N MET A 813 -57.09 21.17 -1.80
CA MET A 813 -57.44 19.84 -1.28
C MET A 813 -58.87 19.51 -1.63
N LEU A 814 -59.14 18.30 -2.14
CA LEU A 814 -60.44 17.79 -2.55
C LEU A 814 -60.84 16.57 -1.69
N GLY A 815 -62.07 16.55 -1.23
CA GLY A 815 -62.67 15.40 -0.57
C GLY A 815 -62.82 14.19 -1.51
N GLU A 816 -63.13 13.05 -0.93
CA GLU A 816 -63.20 11.79 -1.67
C GLU A 816 -64.30 11.79 -2.74
N GLU A 817 -65.48 12.31 -2.39
CA GLU A 817 -66.63 12.40 -3.31
C GLU A 817 -66.39 13.38 -4.46
N ILE A 818 -65.63 14.45 -4.22
CA ILE A 818 -65.25 15.44 -5.23
C ILE A 818 -64.20 14.84 -6.20
N THR A 819 -63.23 14.12 -5.64
CA THR A 819 -62.18 13.49 -6.45
C THR A 819 -62.80 12.34 -7.30
N ALA A 820 -63.76 11.61 -6.78
CA ALA A 820 -64.48 10.54 -7.53
C ALA A 820 -65.26 11.08 -8.74
N GLN A 821 -65.64 12.37 -8.78
CA GLN A 821 -66.28 13.03 -9.91
C GLN A 821 -65.26 13.44 -11.02
N GLY A 822 -63.97 13.09 -10.89
CA GLY A 822 -62.95 13.34 -11.88
C GLY A 822 -62.23 14.69 -11.73
N VAL A 823 -62.53 15.49 -10.70
CA VAL A 823 -61.82 16.76 -10.42
C VAL A 823 -60.40 16.50 -9.96
N ASN A 824 -59.42 17.17 -10.55
CA ASN A 824 -58.01 16.96 -10.30
C ASN A 824 -57.32 18.23 -9.78
N ALA A 825 -56.97 18.22 -8.51
CA ALA A 825 -56.32 19.36 -7.82
C ALA A 825 -54.99 19.77 -8.48
N GLY A 826 -54.18 18.82 -8.98
CA GLY A 826 -52.91 19.11 -9.68
C GLY A 826 -53.10 19.84 -11.02
N ALA A 827 -54.21 19.57 -11.73
CA ALA A 827 -54.55 20.29 -12.97
C ALA A 827 -55.02 21.72 -12.63
N VAL A 828 -55.89 21.85 -11.62
CA VAL A 828 -56.42 23.12 -11.16
C VAL A 828 -55.29 24.05 -10.69
N VAL A 829 -54.41 23.60 -9.84
CA VAL A 829 -53.32 24.37 -9.29
C VAL A 829 -52.37 24.85 -10.37
N ARG A 830 -52.07 24.03 -11.40
CA ARG A 830 -51.21 24.43 -12.54
C ARG A 830 -51.76 25.63 -13.33
N GLU A 831 -53.07 25.63 -13.58
CA GLU A 831 -53.70 26.75 -14.28
C GLU A 831 -53.80 28.02 -13.41
N ALA A 832 -54.25 27.82 -12.16
CA ALA A 832 -54.42 28.95 -11.24
C ALA A 832 -53.08 29.66 -10.88
N ALA A 833 -52.01 28.87 -10.76
CA ALA A 833 -50.69 29.42 -10.41
C ALA A 833 -50.07 30.35 -11.44
N LYS A 834 -50.54 30.33 -12.70
CA LYS A 834 -50.13 31.27 -13.75
C LYS A 834 -50.39 32.74 -13.33
N LEU A 835 -51.49 32.97 -12.60
CA LEU A 835 -51.85 34.33 -12.11
C LEU A 835 -50.91 34.85 -11.02
N MET A 836 -50.23 33.95 -10.31
CA MET A 836 -49.20 34.29 -9.34
C MET A 836 -47.78 34.29 -9.94
N GLN A 837 -47.62 34.19 -11.26
CA GLN A 837 -46.33 33.96 -11.93
C GLN A 837 -45.61 32.76 -11.33
N GLY A 838 -46.30 31.69 -11.12
CA GLY A 838 -45.90 30.53 -10.42
C GLY A 838 -46.13 29.21 -11.15
N GLY A 839 -45.77 28.10 -10.49
CA GLY A 839 -46.01 26.76 -10.94
C GLY A 839 -46.17 25.82 -9.77
N GLY A 840 -46.79 24.68 -10.03
CA GLY A 840 -47.04 23.68 -9.01
C GLY A 840 -47.59 22.39 -9.57
N GLY A 841 -47.97 21.50 -8.67
CA GLY A 841 -48.54 20.20 -8.99
C GLY A 841 -48.83 19.39 -7.73
N GLY A 842 -49.20 18.17 -7.91
CA GLY A 842 -49.49 17.28 -6.82
C GLY A 842 -50.38 16.11 -7.27
N GLN A 843 -50.99 15.46 -6.31
CA GLN A 843 -51.93 14.34 -6.53
C GLN A 843 -53.33 14.86 -6.94
N ALA A 844 -54.19 13.97 -7.39
CA ALA A 844 -55.53 14.35 -7.80
C ALA A 844 -56.34 15.01 -6.69
N PHE A 845 -56.10 14.65 -5.42
CA PHE A 845 -56.82 15.18 -4.28
C PHE A 845 -56.12 16.28 -3.52
N PHE A 846 -54.78 16.43 -3.70
CA PHE A 846 -53.95 17.45 -3.00
C PHE A 846 -52.88 17.97 -3.93
N ALA A 847 -52.82 19.27 -4.08
CA ALA A 847 -51.78 19.93 -4.84
C ALA A 847 -51.46 21.32 -4.29
N THR A 848 -50.19 21.73 -4.50
CA THR A 848 -49.71 23.06 -4.09
C THR A 848 -48.98 23.75 -5.25
N ALA A 849 -48.99 25.06 -5.25
CA ALA A 849 -48.17 25.88 -6.14
C ALA A 849 -47.58 27.07 -5.41
N GLY A 850 -46.33 27.38 -5.76
CA GLY A 850 -45.66 28.60 -5.33
C GLY A 850 -45.61 29.63 -6.47
N GLY A 851 -45.58 30.89 -6.15
CA GLY A 851 -45.53 32.03 -7.11
C GLY A 851 -44.52 33.09 -6.73
N LYS A 852 -44.34 34.05 -7.64
CA LYS A 852 -43.46 35.21 -7.44
C LYS A 852 -44.22 36.52 -7.20
N ASN A 853 -45.50 36.53 -7.56
CA ASN A 853 -46.38 37.71 -7.44
C ASN A 853 -47.48 37.48 -6.39
N PRO A 854 -47.32 38.04 -5.19
CA PRO A 854 -48.31 37.96 -4.11
C PRO A 854 -49.63 38.59 -4.44
N ASP A 855 -49.68 39.69 -5.23
CA ASP A 855 -50.87 40.40 -5.62
C ASP A 855 -51.82 39.55 -6.50
N GLY A 856 -51.27 38.56 -7.16
CA GLY A 856 -52.01 37.59 -7.95
C GLY A 856 -52.67 36.46 -7.13
N LEU A 857 -52.45 36.39 -5.85
CA LEU A 857 -52.89 35.24 -5.02
C LEU A 857 -54.43 35.13 -4.96
N GLN A 858 -55.13 36.25 -4.75
CA GLN A 858 -56.61 36.24 -4.71
C GLN A 858 -57.22 35.80 -6.07
N ALA A 859 -56.67 36.35 -7.15
CA ALA A 859 -57.10 35.94 -8.50
C ALA A 859 -56.84 34.45 -8.77
N ALA A 860 -55.75 33.88 -8.22
CA ALA A 860 -55.44 32.47 -8.32
C ALA A 860 -56.43 31.60 -7.50
N ILE A 861 -56.83 32.04 -6.33
CA ILE A 861 -57.87 31.39 -5.49
C ILE A 861 -59.16 31.37 -6.25
N ASP A 862 -59.65 32.53 -6.75
CA ASP A 862 -60.90 32.64 -7.48
C ASP A 862 -60.89 31.78 -8.74
N LYS A 863 -59.79 31.71 -9.50
CA LYS A 863 -59.62 30.88 -10.67
C LYS A 863 -59.61 29.37 -10.33
N ALA A 864 -59.00 29.01 -9.25
CA ALA A 864 -59.02 27.59 -8.76
C ALA A 864 -60.43 27.18 -8.40
N VAL A 865 -61.21 28.02 -7.72
CA VAL A 865 -62.64 27.78 -7.41
C VAL A 865 -63.46 27.66 -8.69
N GLU A 866 -63.34 28.58 -9.65
CA GLU A 866 -63.99 28.55 -10.94
C GLU A 866 -63.76 27.22 -11.68
N LEU A 867 -62.49 26.84 -11.79
CA LEU A 867 -62.09 25.59 -12.47
C LEU A 867 -62.66 24.32 -11.82
N ILE A 868 -62.69 24.29 -10.48
CA ILE A 868 -63.30 23.18 -9.76
C ILE A 868 -64.80 23.12 -9.94
N MET A 869 -65.49 24.28 -9.77
CA MET A 869 -66.95 24.35 -9.86
C MET A 869 -67.48 24.06 -11.28
N ALA A 870 -66.69 24.39 -12.33
CA ALA A 870 -67.02 24.06 -13.72
C ALA A 870 -66.93 22.56 -14.06
N GLN A 871 -66.25 21.79 -13.25
CA GLN A 871 -66.07 20.31 -13.42
C GLN A 871 -67.06 19.51 -12.56
N LEU A 872 -67.76 20.14 -11.65
CA LEU A 872 -68.78 19.52 -10.82
C LEU A 872 -70.16 19.61 -11.51
N HIS A 873 -70.81 18.46 -11.70
CA HIS A 873 -72.09 18.30 -12.35
C HIS A 873 -73.31 18.47 -11.43
#